data_02af518d0eff5e4dfc2ac4e10dbaf57c
#
_entry.id   02af518d0eff5e4dfc2ac4e10dbaf57c
#
_cell.length_a   1.000
_cell.length_b   1.000
_cell.length_c   1.000
_cell.angle_alpha   90.00
_cell.angle_beta   90.00
_cell.angle_gamma   90.00
#
_symmetry.space_group_name_H-M   'P 1'
#
loop_
_entity.id
_entity.type
_entity.pdbx_description
1 polymer ?
#
loop_
_entity_poly.entity_id
_entity_poly.type
_entity_poly.pdbx_seq_one_letter_code
_entity_poly.pdbx_strand_id
1 'polypeptide(L)'
;MGLRMRRCVGRALLCAVLAGGMALGAAAAKPTWEAESAQTRPWVYNWWMGSAVTEVGLEAQARALAEGGFGGFHVIPIYGVKGNAANEPRYLSPEWREKWAAAKRAAARHGLGIDLTTGCGWCFGGRGVPLTNGAWRVDAQGRPEPGRIFVKRAPAQDRGFMLDPYSPQAMRDYLKAFEVLDEKPRAFYHDSWEYFGAAWTPRLFEAFKARRGYDLAPRWRELAGTGQAPELRKLRLDYRETLAELAVETFGVWADWCRARGILTRNEAHGAPANWLDLYALADIPETEMFDDCRDVLVSKFASSAAHVKGTRLVSAESCTWIGEHFRERPGEIKRFLDLLFLAGVNHVFYQGCCYSPPEAAWPGWCFYAALEMNPRSPLWRIMPSLNGYVSRVQALAQASEPGEDTLVYWPVRDFWAERPGLAEMMSVHNAARWFGAQPIGATARRLAAAGVCFDYVSDKMIAALPEKPGRYRSLVVPPCREMPEATRRRLADLARNGWEVVWEGGLPQAARRETALAASGVGFVRFRRKGETLWFAVNTNEAPRTVTLPRPQLWRLDPLTGEIAAVAGSIQLEPGHACFLQTGAEAADVMPPARPPVRRTSLDGPWELVPVCGGPGTPAPRTLAKTGPWSRNADGSENPFCGTMRYRCTFDAADGAAGGTLDLGDVREAARVCLNGRDLGTRFMKPYVFAVPPGALRAMGNVLDVEVTNTGSNRLRDLDRRGVAWKIFTDINMVSKDYKPLDASKYPFEAAGLLGSVTLETRVEEKDAEDKMAGFAAALVDAGGAVQAGDVLPMRLDPSFVVPQTALPESWRGRTEMTNFYPVAGAGALDVIRSEAAAFGGVAEVTTGELTFALTAEDGRELWSSGPLKAGARASPST
;
A
#
# COMPACT_ATOMS: atom_id res chain seq x y z
N MET A 1 57.45 49.55 23.46
CA MET A 1 56.79 48.84 22.40
C MET A 1 55.58 48.15 23.03
N GLY A 2 54.58 48.90 23.32
CA GLY A 2 53.31 48.48 23.96
C GLY A 2 52.19 49.23 23.26
N LEU A 3 51.00 48.83 23.40
CA LEU A 3 49.73 49.29 22.82
C LEU A 3 49.35 48.59 21.51
N ARG A 4 48.59 47.51 21.69
CA ARG A 4 47.46 47.13 20.84
C ARG A 4 46.86 45.78 21.29
N MET A 5 46.22 45.73 22.46
CA MET A 5 45.36 44.63 22.87
C MET A 5 44.33 45.00 23.95
N ARG A 6 43.47 45.97 23.62
CA ARG A 6 42.31 46.28 24.50
C ARG A 6 41.11 46.86 23.69
N ARG A 7 40.70 46.24 22.57
CA ARG A 7 39.50 46.64 21.90
C ARG A 7 38.69 45.48 21.25
N CYS A 8 38.99 44.21 21.57
CA CYS A 8 38.24 43.07 21.04
C CYS A 8 37.35 42.29 22.06
N VAL A 9 37.37 42.67 23.34
CA VAL A 9 36.58 41.92 24.36
C VAL A 9 35.15 42.51 24.55
N GLY A 10 34.92 43.76 24.12
CA GLY A 10 33.64 44.44 24.32
C GLY A 10 32.57 44.17 23.26
N ARG A 11 32.93 43.55 22.13
CA ARG A 11 31.95 43.25 21.06
C ARG A 11 31.52 41.76 21.04
N ALA A 12 32.25 40.89 21.66
CA ALA A 12 31.87 39.48 21.77
C ALA A 12 30.82 39.17 22.87
N LEU A 13 30.71 40.05 23.88
CA LEU A 13 29.71 39.89 24.96
C LEU A 13 28.33 40.47 24.57
N LEU A 14 28.26 41.43 23.63
CA LEU A 14 26.98 42.00 23.13
C LEU A 14 26.31 41.13 22.06
N CYS A 15 27.06 40.31 21.36
CA CYS A 15 26.50 39.31 20.43
C CYS A 15 26.02 38.01 21.11
N ALA A 16 26.50 37.69 22.31
CA ALA A 16 26.08 36.51 23.07
C ALA A 16 24.79 36.74 23.87
N VAL A 17 24.44 38.01 24.17
CA VAL A 17 23.16 38.37 24.87
C VAL A 17 22.05 38.64 23.87
N LEU A 18 22.33 38.93 22.59
CA LEU A 18 21.34 39.02 21.52
C LEU A 18 21.05 37.69 20.80
N ALA A 19 21.91 36.67 21.01
CA ALA A 19 21.67 35.29 20.50
C ALA A 19 20.94 34.39 21.49
N GLY A 20 20.73 34.85 22.72
CA GLY A 20 19.99 34.12 23.76
C GLY A 20 18.51 34.47 23.88
N GLY A 21 18.01 35.38 23.02
CA GLY A 21 16.69 35.95 23.19
C GLY A 21 15.71 35.78 22.01
N MET A 22 16.00 34.89 21.03
CA MET A 22 15.05 34.57 19.95
C MET A 22 15.11 33.09 19.62
N ALA A 23 14.78 32.25 20.57
CA ALA A 23 14.09 31.00 20.29
C ALA A 23 12.58 31.29 20.33
N LEU A 24 12.12 32.28 19.59
CA LEU A 24 10.74 32.35 19.14
C LEU A 24 10.56 31.14 18.22
N GLY A 25 9.72 30.19 18.65
CA GLY A 25 9.42 28.98 17.93
C GLY A 25 9.15 29.30 16.47
N ALA A 26 9.94 28.72 15.58
CA ALA A 26 9.58 28.68 14.19
C ALA A 26 8.21 28.01 14.14
N ALA A 27 7.19 28.74 13.74
CA ALA A 27 5.88 28.17 13.47
C ALA A 27 6.10 26.98 12.55
N ALA A 28 5.65 25.81 12.95
CA ALA A 28 5.85 24.59 12.17
C ALA A 28 5.09 24.75 10.86
N ALA A 29 5.84 24.90 9.77
CA ALA A 29 5.26 25.13 8.45
C ALA A 29 4.37 23.95 8.02
N LYS A 30 3.33 24.24 7.22
CA LYS A 30 2.49 23.23 6.57
C LYS A 30 3.39 22.11 6.00
N PRO A 31 3.09 20.80 6.27
CA PRO A 31 3.90 19.73 5.73
C PRO A 31 3.91 19.73 4.20
N THR A 32 4.94 19.18 3.62
CA THR A 32 5.11 19.02 2.17
C THR A 32 5.35 17.56 1.84
N TRP A 33 4.99 17.16 0.62
CA TRP A 33 5.39 15.88 0.08
C TRP A 33 6.91 15.82 -0.09
N GLU A 34 7.49 14.64 0.14
CA GLU A 34 8.90 14.41 -0.18
C GLU A 34 9.10 14.34 -1.69
N ALA A 35 10.29 14.73 -2.13
CA ALA A 35 10.65 14.66 -3.55
C ALA A 35 10.70 13.21 -4.04
N GLU A 36 10.14 12.98 -5.21
CA GLU A 36 10.22 11.68 -5.88
C GLU A 36 11.63 11.43 -6.45
N SER A 37 12.05 10.18 -6.42
CA SER A 37 13.31 9.71 -6.98
C SER A 37 13.12 8.35 -7.64
N ALA A 38 14.11 7.86 -8.37
CA ALA A 38 14.06 6.50 -8.90
C ALA A 38 13.86 5.44 -7.80
N GLN A 39 14.38 5.68 -6.59
CA GLN A 39 14.19 4.75 -5.46
C GLN A 39 12.79 4.82 -4.85
N THR A 40 12.17 6.00 -4.82
CA THR A 40 10.84 6.18 -4.22
C THR A 40 9.70 5.90 -5.18
N ARG A 41 9.97 5.76 -6.47
CA ARG A 41 9.01 5.26 -7.45
C ARG A 41 8.92 3.74 -7.37
N PRO A 42 7.76 3.13 -7.69
CA PRO A 42 7.67 1.68 -7.74
C PRO A 42 8.55 1.10 -8.86
N TRP A 43 9.00 -0.10 -8.65
CA TRP A 43 9.75 -0.88 -9.62
C TRP A 43 8.89 -2.00 -10.18
N VAL A 44 9.40 -2.73 -11.19
CA VAL A 44 8.67 -3.82 -11.85
C VAL A 44 9.59 -4.98 -12.16
N TYR A 45 9.10 -6.22 -11.99
CA TYR A 45 9.75 -7.42 -12.51
C TYR A 45 9.67 -7.40 -14.03
N ASN A 46 10.81 -7.62 -14.67
CA ASN A 46 10.95 -7.61 -16.11
C ASN A 46 11.43 -8.99 -16.60
N TRP A 47 10.46 -9.78 -17.01
CA TRP A 47 10.67 -11.13 -17.47
C TRP A 47 11.29 -11.14 -18.86
N TRP A 48 12.46 -11.77 -18.99
CA TRP A 48 13.14 -11.96 -20.27
C TRP A 48 12.91 -13.38 -20.75
N MET A 49 11.89 -13.59 -21.57
CA MET A 49 11.54 -14.88 -22.17
C MET A 49 12.67 -15.38 -23.09
N GLY A 50 13.37 -16.44 -22.70
CA GLY A 50 14.57 -16.95 -23.38
C GLY A 50 15.71 -15.92 -23.45
N SER A 51 15.63 -14.81 -22.76
CA SER A 51 16.51 -13.65 -22.94
C SER A 51 16.54 -13.10 -24.37
N ALA A 52 15.48 -13.33 -25.15
CA ALA A 52 15.35 -12.91 -26.54
C ALA A 52 14.97 -11.42 -26.62
N VAL A 53 15.86 -10.56 -26.20
CA VAL A 53 15.69 -9.09 -26.18
C VAL A 53 16.57 -8.43 -27.24
N THR A 54 16.16 -7.26 -27.72
CA THR A 54 16.92 -6.44 -28.66
C THR A 54 17.22 -5.06 -28.06
N GLU A 55 18.31 -4.42 -28.51
CA GLU A 55 18.69 -3.10 -27.99
C GLU A 55 17.59 -2.06 -28.24
N VAL A 56 16.97 -2.08 -29.42
CA VAL A 56 15.86 -1.18 -29.79
C VAL A 56 14.63 -1.44 -28.90
N GLY A 57 14.31 -2.70 -28.68
CA GLY A 57 13.19 -3.07 -27.80
C GLY A 57 13.43 -2.70 -26.34
N LEU A 58 14.65 -2.88 -25.84
CA LEU A 58 15.04 -2.50 -24.47
C LEU A 58 14.97 -0.97 -24.28
N GLU A 59 15.41 -0.21 -25.28
CA GLU A 59 15.29 1.25 -25.24
C GLU A 59 13.84 1.72 -25.21
N ALA A 60 13.00 1.13 -26.06
CA ALA A 60 11.57 1.44 -26.11
C ALA A 60 10.88 1.09 -24.77
N GLN A 61 11.21 -0.06 -24.18
CA GLN A 61 10.66 -0.48 -22.91
C GLN A 61 11.13 0.41 -21.75
N ALA A 62 12.43 0.75 -21.68
CA ALA A 62 12.94 1.63 -20.63
C ALA A 62 12.29 3.01 -20.68
N ARG A 63 12.14 3.60 -21.89
CA ARG A 63 11.40 4.85 -22.07
C ARG A 63 9.95 4.72 -21.57
N ALA A 64 9.23 3.68 -22.01
CA ALA A 64 7.85 3.49 -21.60
C ALA A 64 7.72 3.33 -20.08
N LEU A 65 8.61 2.59 -19.41
CA LEU A 65 8.64 2.45 -17.96
C LEU A 65 8.85 3.80 -17.27
N ALA A 66 9.78 4.62 -17.73
CA ALA A 66 10.03 5.95 -17.18
C ALA A 66 8.80 6.87 -17.33
N GLU A 67 8.17 6.87 -18.52
CA GLU A 67 6.92 7.61 -18.80
C GLU A 67 5.75 7.08 -17.98
N GLY A 68 5.72 5.77 -17.68
CA GLY A 68 4.75 5.13 -16.78
C GLY A 68 4.96 5.45 -15.29
N GLY A 69 6.01 6.21 -14.93
CA GLY A 69 6.30 6.60 -13.54
C GLY A 69 7.01 5.54 -12.73
N PHE A 70 7.66 4.56 -13.36
CA PHE A 70 8.51 3.57 -12.68
C PHE A 70 9.88 4.15 -12.35
N GLY A 71 10.48 3.66 -11.26
CA GLY A 71 11.82 4.03 -10.84
C GLY A 71 12.92 3.09 -11.32
N GLY A 72 12.53 1.89 -11.76
CA GLY A 72 13.46 0.87 -12.23
C GLY A 72 12.78 -0.43 -12.57
N PHE A 73 13.59 -1.41 -12.95
CA PHE A 73 13.10 -2.75 -13.26
C PHE A 73 14.12 -3.82 -12.83
N HIS A 74 13.59 -5.02 -12.60
CA HIS A 74 14.35 -6.19 -12.18
C HIS A 74 14.34 -7.24 -13.28
N VAL A 75 15.47 -7.55 -13.86
CA VAL A 75 15.61 -8.51 -14.95
C VAL A 75 15.63 -9.94 -14.42
N ILE A 76 14.74 -10.77 -14.94
CA ILE A 76 14.63 -12.19 -14.63
C ILE A 76 14.61 -12.99 -15.93
N PRO A 77 15.71 -13.63 -16.32
CA PRO A 77 15.74 -14.56 -17.44
C PRO A 77 14.94 -15.81 -17.14
N ILE A 78 13.96 -16.16 -17.99
CA ILE A 78 13.10 -17.33 -17.84
C ILE A 78 12.95 -18.08 -19.17
N TYR A 79 12.15 -19.15 -19.16
CA TYR A 79 11.86 -19.95 -20.35
C TYR A 79 11.51 -19.10 -21.57
N GLY A 80 11.58 -19.69 -22.75
CA GLY A 80 11.46 -18.98 -24.02
C GLY A 80 10.07 -19.03 -24.64
N VAL A 81 10.04 -18.59 -25.91
CA VAL A 81 8.84 -18.53 -26.74
C VAL A 81 8.96 -19.56 -27.87
N LYS A 82 7.90 -20.33 -28.12
CA LYS A 82 7.85 -21.35 -29.18
C LYS A 82 8.25 -20.77 -30.53
N GLY A 83 9.19 -21.44 -31.21
CA GLY A 83 9.71 -21.02 -32.52
C GLY A 83 10.76 -19.90 -32.44
N ASN A 84 11.17 -19.42 -31.26
CA ASN A 84 12.11 -18.31 -31.10
C ASN A 84 13.48 -18.71 -30.62
N ALA A 85 13.79 -20.00 -30.46
CA ALA A 85 15.04 -20.53 -29.87
C ALA A 85 16.32 -19.97 -30.51
N ALA A 86 16.29 -19.60 -31.79
CA ALA A 86 17.45 -19.03 -32.49
C ALA A 86 17.86 -17.63 -31.94
N ASN A 87 16.96 -16.93 -31.24
CA ASN A 87 17.18 -15.60 -30.67
C ASN A 87 17.45 -15.64 -29.15
N GLU A 88 17.55 -16.84 -28.58
CA GLU A 88 17.64 -17.06 -27.13
C GLU A 88 19.11 -17.32 -26.73
N PRO A 89 19.89 -16.31 -26.31
CA PRO A 89 21.28 -16.51 -25.90
C PRO A 89 21.34 -17.24 -24.56
N ARG A 90 22.44 -17.99 -24.36
CA ARG A 90 22.71 -18.62 -23.07
C ARG A 90 23.01 -17.56 -22.01
N TYR A 91 22.50 -17.79 -20.81
CA TYR A 91 22.75 -16.93 -19.67
C TYR A 91 24.26 -16.75 -19.39
N LEU A 92 24.68 -15.52 -19.12
CA LEU A 92 26.08 -15.12 -18.93
C LEU A 92 27.03 -15.36 -20.12
N SER A 93 26.56 -15.82 -21.29
CA SER A 93 27.38 -15.85 -22.51
C SER A 93 27.78 -14.43 -22.93
N PRO A 94 28.81 -14.26 -23.78
CA PRO A 94 29.16 -12.93 -24.32
C PRO A 94 27.97 -12.22 -24.92
N GLU A 95 27.16 -12.87 -25.74
CA GLU A 95 25.95 -12.31 -26.35
C GLU A 95 24.91 -11.86 -25.29
N TRP A 96 24.68 -12.66 -24.26
CA TRP A 96 23.78 -12.31 -23.17
C TRP A 96 24.30 -11.06 -22.41
N ARG A 97 25.60 -11.00 -22.15
CA ARG A 97 26.21 -9.83 -21.46
C ARG A 97 26.13 -8.55 -22.28
N GLU A 98 26.19 -8.61 -23.61
CA GLU A 98 25.91 -7.46 -24.48
C GLU A 98 24.47 -6.95 -24.33
N LYS A 99 23.48 -7.87 -24.28
CA LYS A 99 22.07 -7.51 -24.02
C LYS A 99 21.88 -6.91 -22.63
N TRP A 100 22.55 -7.46 -21.62
CA TRP A 100 22.57 -6.88 -20.27
C TRP A 100 23.17 -5.47 -20.25
N ALA A 101 24.29 -5.25 -20.89
CA ALA A 101 24.92 -3.93 -21.01
C ALA A 101 24.01 -2.94 -21.76
N ALA A 102 23.32 -3.39 -22.81
CA ALA A 102 22.33 -2.57 -23.53
C ALA A 102 21.15 -2.17 -22.61
N ALA A 103 20.63 -3.11 -21.81
CA ALA A 103 19.58 -2.80 -20.83
C ALA A 103 20.03 -1.77 -19.79
N LYS A 104 21.25 -1.89 -19.28
CA LYS A 104 21.83 -0.90 -18.35
C LYS A 104 21.97 0.47 -18.97
N ARG A 105 22.44 0.53 -20.22
CA ARG A 105 22.53 1.81 -20.97
C ARG A 105 21.16 2.44 -21.16
N ALA A 106 20.15 1.65 -21.54
CA ALA A 106 18.78 2.11 -21.70
C ALA A 106 18.20 2.61 -20.37
N ALA A 107 18.33 1.83 -19.29
CA ALA A 107 17.90 2.25 -17.95
C ALA A 107 18.54 3.58 -17.53
N ALA A 108 19.85 3.73 -17.69
CA ALA A 108 20.59 4.95 -17.32
C ALA A 108 20.12 6.18 -18.11
N ARG A 109 19.88 6.04 -19.44
CA ARG A 109 19.35 7.15 -20.28
C ARG A 109 18.00 7.67 -19.81
N HIS A 110 17.19 6.81 -19.22
CA HIS A 110 15.85 7.17 -18.74
C HIS A 110 15.77 7.37 -17.22
N GLY A 111 16.93 7.43 -16.52
CA GLY A 111 16.97 7.64 -15.07
C GLY A 111 16.37 6.48 -14.25
N LEU A 112 16.38 5.26 -14.80
CA LEU A 112 15.88 4.06 -14.13
C LEU A 112 17.02 3.30 -13.46
N GLY A 113 16.74 2.69 -12.30
CA GLY A 113 17.59 1.67 -11.72
C GLY A 113 17.34 0.29 -12.34
N ILE A 114 18.30 -0.63 -12.15
CA ILE A 114 18.20 -1.99 -12.69
C ILE A 114 18.78 -3.01 -11.72
N ASP A 115 17.99 -4.03 -11.39
CA ASP A 115 18.35 -5.20 -10.58
C ASP A 115 18.44 -6.45 -11.46
N LEU A 116 19.07 -7.50 -10.94
CA LEU A 116 19.22 -8.77 -11.64
C LEU A 116 19.02 -9.96 -10.68
N THR A 117 18.26 -10.96 -11.11
CA THR A 117 18.23 -12.26 -10.43
C THR A 117 19.62 -12.92 -10.45
N THR A 118 20.04 -13.48 -9.32
CA THR A 118 21.30 -14.24 -9.24
C THR A 118 21.09 -15.64 -9.83
N GLY A 119 20.91 -15.71 -11.16
CA GLY A 119 20.61 -16.92 -11.92
C GLY A 119 19.60 -16.68 -13.03
N CYS A 120 18.97 -17.74 -13.48
CA CYS A 120 17.84 -17.71 -14.42
C CYS A 120 16.73 -18.61 -13.88
N GLY A 121 15.49 -18.15 -13.95
CA GLY A 121 14.41 -18.74 -13.18
C GLY A 121 14.65 -18.58 -11.67
N TRP A 122 14.17 -19.52 -10.87
CA TRP A 122 14.34 -19.56 -9.41
C TRP A 122 14.31 -21.01 -8.86
N CYS A 123 14.98 -21.37 -7.76
CA CYS A 123 15.90 -20.57 -6.93
C CYS A 123 17.30 -20.45 -7.55
N PHE A 124 18.36 -20.21 -6.70
CA PHE A 124 19.75 -20.27 -7.17
C PHE A 124 20.08 -21.60 -7.81
N GLY A 125 20.87 -21.56 -8.87
CA GLY A 125 21.29 -22.73 -9.59
C GLY A 125 21.40 -22.51 -11.09
N GLY A 126 21.36 -23.58 -11.85
CA GLY A 126 21.44 -23.58 -13.30
C GLY A 126 22.48 -24.53 -13.86
N ARG A 127 22.73 -24.44 -15.15
CA ARG A 127 23.59 -25.37 -15.92
C ARG A 127 25.00 -25.54 -15.34
N GLY A 128 25.58 -24.52 -14.71
CA GLY A 128 26.93 -24.58 -14.14
C GLY A 128 27.01 -25.31 -12.81
N VAL A 129 25.92 -25.73 -12.21
CA VAL A 129 25.90 -26.43 -10.92
C VAL A 129 26.09 -27.91 -11.14
N PRO A 130 27.25 -28.52 -10.72
CA PRO A 130 27.43 -29.94 -10.76
C PRO A 130 26.49 -30.67 -9.79
N LEU A 131 26.15 -31.92 -10.06
CA LEU A 131 25.22 -32.67 -9.23
C LEU A 131 25.65 -32.74 -7.75
N THR A 132 26.95 -32.74 -7.48
CA THR A 132 27.53 -32.75 -6.12
C THR A 132 27.28 -31.47 -5.34
N ASN A 133 27.10 -30.34 -6.03
CA ASN A 133 26.78 -29.02 -5.46
C ASN A 133 25.27 -28.70 -5.56
N GLY A 134 24.49 -29.64 -6.11
CA GLY A 134 23.03 -29.50 -6.20
C GLY A 134 22.32 -29.82 -4.90
N ALA A 135 21.08 -29.41 -4.78
CA ALA A 135 20.22 -29.67 -3.62
C ALA A 135 20.04 -31.22 -3.43
N TRP A 136 20.06 -31.66 -2.18
CA TRP A 136 19.96 -33.05 -1.78
C TRP A 136 18.59 -33.39 -1.21
N ARG A 137 18.06 -34.52 -1.56
CA ARG A 137 16.83 -35.11 -1.04
C ARG A 137 17.12 -36.31 -0.14
N VAL A 138 16.07 -36.74 0.55
CA VAL A 138 16.05 -37.98 1.29
C VAL A 138 14.95 -38.86 0.69
N ASP A 139 15.31 -40.09 0.28
CA ASP A 139 14.35 -41.02 -0.31
C ASP A 139 13.37 -41.60 0.74
N ALA A 140 12.41 -42.40 0.29
CA ALA A 140 11.41 -43.01 1.17
C ALA A 140 12.03 -44.02 2.19
N GLN A 141 13.26 -44.50 1.94
CA GLN A 141 14.01 -45.36 2.83
C GLN A 141 14.92 -44.59 3.80
N GLY A 142 14.89 -43.25 3.75
CA GLY A 142 15.72 -42.40 4.58
C GLY A 142 17.16 -42.27 4.12
N ARG A 143 17.48 -42.56 2.85
CA ARG A 143 18.82 -42.43 2.29
C ARG A 143 19.01 -41.10 1.62
N PRO A 144 20.07 -40.36 1.96
CA PRO A 144 20.39 -39.11 1.26
C PRO A 144 20.84 -39.37 -0.17
N GLU A 145 20.36 -38.61 -1.12
CA GLU A 145 20.77 -38.66 -2.52
C GLU A 145 20.76 -37.27 -3.15
N PRO A 146 21.59 -37.02 -4.19
CA PRO A 146 21.49 -35.80 -4.98
C PRO A 146 20.10 -35.70 -5.57
N GLY A 147 19.36 -34.66 -5.21
CA GLY A 147 17.92 -34.54 -5.44
C GLY A 147 17.51 -34.37 -6.90
N ARG A 148 18.49 -34.10 -7.80
CA ARG A 148 18.21 -33.78 -9.22
C ARG A 148 17.06 -32.76 -9.37
N ILE A 149 16.99 -31.79 -8.45
CA ILE A 149 16.00 -30.72 -8.47
C ILE A 149 16.49 -29.67 -9.45
N PHE A 150 15.70 -29.41 -10.48
CA PHE A 150 16.03 -28.39 -11.48
C PHE A 150 15.49 -27.02 -11.09
N VAL A 151 16.26 -25.98 -11.45
CA VAL A 151 15.82 -24.61 -11.34
C VAL A 151 14.49 -24.42 -12.06
N LYS A 152 13.51 -23.82 -11.39
CA LYS A 152 12.20 -23.57 -11.94
C LYS A 152 12.25 -22.46 -13.00
N ARG A 153 11.51 -22.63 -14.06
CA ARG A 153 11.31 -21.63 -15.10
C ARG A 153 12.58 -21.18 -15.83
N ALA A 154 13.70 -21.86 -15.66
CA ALA A 154 14.91 -21.54 -16.41
C ALA A 154 14.73 -21.75 -17.92
N PRO A 155 15.42 -20.96 -18.77
CA PRO A 155 15.49 -21.23 -20.20
C PRO A 155 16.00 -22.64 -20.49
N ALA A 156 15.51 -23.26 -21.55
CA ALA A 156 15.87 -24.66 -21.86
C ALA A 156 17.39 -24.89 -22.00
N GLN A 157 18.09 -23.91 -22.60
CA GLN A 157 19.55 -23.93 -22.79
C GLN A 157 20.35 -23.73 -21.50
N ASP A 158 19.71 -23.20 -20.44
CA ASP A 158 20.33 -22.93 -19.14
C ASP A 158 19.80 -23.85 -18.03
N ARG A 159 19.00 -24.85 -18.39
CA ARG A 159 18.46 -25.82 -17.46
C ARG A 159 19.58 -26.52 -16.68
N GLY A 160 19.50 -26.50 -15.36
CA GLY A 160 20.45 -27.09 -14.46
C GLY A 160 19.90 -27.32 -13.07
N PHE A 161 20.74 -27.85 -12.20
CA PHE A 161 20.32 -28.20 -10.84
C PHE A 161 20.19 -26.96 -9.97
N MET A 162 19.22 -26.96 -9.06
CA MET A 162 19.20 -26.03 -7.94
C MET A 162 20.41 -26.23 -7.07
N LEU A 163 20.99 -25.16 -6.60
CA LEU A 163 22.14 -25.15 -5.69
C LEU A 163 21.77 -25.78 -4.33
N ASP A 164 22.70 -26.46 -3.67
CA ASP A 164 22.54 -26.89 -2.28
C ASP A 164 22.42 -25.68 -1.36
N PRO A 165 21.22 -25.42 -0.76
CA PRO A 165 20.99 -24.24 0.05
C PRO A 165 21.65 -24.31 1.43
N TYR A 166 22.28 -25.44 1.77
CA TYR A 166 22.93 -25.70 3.06
C TYR A 166 24.45 -25.84 2.94
N SER A 167 25.03 -25.55 1.76
CA SER A 167 26.46 -25.69 1.49
C SER A 167 27.12 -24.33 1.18
N PRO A 168 27.79 -23.71 2.15
CA PRO A 168 28.57 -22.47 1.92
C PRO A 168 29.63 -22.65 0.81
N GLN A 169 30.18 -23.87 0.64
CA GLN A 169 31.15 -24.15 -0.43
C GLN A 169 30.49 -24.17 -1.81
N ALA A 170 29.33 -24.81 -1.95
CA ALA A 170 28.58 -24.82 -3.20
C ALA A 170 28.21 -23.38 -3.63
N MET A 171 27.82 -22.53 -2.66
CA MET A 171 27.56 -21.10 -2.92
C MET A 171 28.81 -20.36 -3.41
N ARG A 172 29.96 -20.55 -2.76
CA ARG A 172 31.22 -19.95 -3.25
C ARG A 172 31.55 -20.35 -4.68
N ASP A 173 31.37 -21.64 -5.01
CA ASP A 173 31.64 -22.15 -6.36
C ASP A 173 30.65 -21.59 -7.39
N TYR A 174 29.38 -21.48 -7.03
CA TYR A 174 28.33 -20.91 -7.87
C TYR A 174 28.59 -19.44 -8.22
N LEU A 175 29.00 -18.65 -7.24
CA LEU A 175 29.21 -17.20 -7.41
C LEU A 175 30.39 -16.86 -8.34
N LYS A 176 31.32 -17.78 -8.57
CA LYS A 176 32.41 -17.61 -9.57
C LYS A 176 31.88 -17.34 -10.99
N ALA A 177 30.69 -17.91 -11.32
CA ALA A 177 30.09 -17.70 -12.64
C ALA A 177 29.71 -16.24 -12.90
N PHE A 178 29.45 -15.44 -11.85
CA PHE A 178 29.04 -14.04 -11.95
C PHE A 178 30.21 -13.06 -12.01
N GLU A 179 31.46 -13.54 -11.90
CA GLU A 179 32.66 -12.70 -12.02
C GLU A 179 32.87 -12.18 -13.43
N VAL A 180 32.18 -12.77 -14.43
CA VAL A 180 32.20 -12.33 -15.83
C VAL A 180 31.33 -11.09 -16.11
N LEU A 181 30.56 -10.61 -15.12
CA LEU A 181 29.70 -9.43 -15.28
C LEU A 181 30.50 -8.16 -15.06
N ASP A 182 30.91 -7.50 -16.13
CA ASP A 182 31.56 -6.20 -16.09
C ASP A 182 30.60 -5.10 -15.60
N GLU A 183 29.33 -5.16 -16.05
CA GLU A 183 28.25 -4.25 -15.69
C GLU A 183 27.46 -4.76 -14.50
N LYS A 184 27.68 -4.18 -13.30
CA LYS A 184 27.04 -4.60 -12.06
C LYS A 184 25.59 -4.12 -11.97
N PRO A 185 24.63 -4.93 -11.48
CA PRO A 185 23.29 -4.46 -11.12
C PRO A 185 23.34 -3.55 -9.89
N ARG A 186 22.26 -2.81 -9.59
CA ARG A 186 22.10 -2.15 -8.30
C ARG A 186 22.00 -3.18 -7.18
N ALA A 187 21.17 -4.21 -7.38
CA ALA A 187 21.03 -5.33 -6.46
C ALA A 187 20.98 -6.66 -7.19
N PHE A 188 21.54 -7.70 -6.55
CA PHE A 188 21.22 -9.07 -6.86
C PHE A 188 20.05 -9.55 -6.02
N TYR A 189 19.26 -10.44 -6.61
CA TYR A 189 18.02 -10.95 -6.04
C TYR A 189 18.03 -12.46 -5.87
N HIS A 190 17.46 -12.93 -4.78
CA HIS A 190 17.03 -14.28 -4.52
C HIS A 190 15.53 -14.30 -4.30
N ASP A 191 14.84 -15.09 -5.11
CA ASP A 191 13.41 -15.33 -5.13
C ASP A 191 12.94 -16.20 -3.95
N SER A 192 11.66 -16.48 -3.84
CA SER A 192 11.07 -17.35 -2.84
C SER A 192 11.83 -18.68 -2.70
N TRP A 193 11.88 -19.17 -1.48
CA TRP A 193 12.61 -20.40 -1.19
C TRP A 193 11.83 -21.63 -1.66
N GLU A 194 12.11 -22.08 -2.87
CA GLU A 194 11.42 -23.19 -3.51
C GLU A 194 12.30 -24.44 -3.73
N TYR A 195 13.30 -24.68 -2.88
CA TYR A 195 14.15 -25.88 -2.90
C TYR A 195 13.38 -27.10 -2.42
N PHE A 196 12.31 -27.46 -3.10
CA PHE A 196 11.36 -28.48 -2.69
C PHE A 196 11.99 -29.83 -2.35
N GLY A 197 11.83 -30.27 -1.11
CA GLY A 197 12.34 -31.53 -0.61
C GLY A 197 13.84 -31.53 -0.33
N ALA A 198 14.53 -30.38 -0.42
CA ALA A 198 15.91 -30.27 0.06
C ALA A 198 15.94 -30.40 1.59
N ALA A 199 16.49 -31.52 2.05
CA ALA A 199 16.48 -31.93 3.46
C ALA A 199 17.83 -32.45 3.95
N TRP A 200 18.87 -32.34 3.13
CA TRP A 200 20.19 -32.90 3.38
C TRP A 200 21.26 -32.04 2.73
N THR A 201 22.49 -32.20 3.25
CA THR A 201 23.74 -31.75 2.61
C THR A 201 24.84 -32.73 2.97
N PRO A 202 25.88 -32.93 2.15
CA PRO A 202 26.96 -33.93 2.41
C PRO A 202 27.66 -33.76 3.76
N ARG A 203 27.73 -32.54 4.29
CA ARG A 203 28.38 -32.25 5.59
C ARG A 203 27.41 -32.21 6.76
N LEU A 204 26.15 -32.64 6.61
CA LEU A 204 25.14 -32.51 7.66
C LEU A 204 25.52 -33.18 8.97
N PHE A 205 25.98 -34.40 8.95
CA PHE A 205 26.33 -35.15 10.16
C PHE A 205 27.49 -34.50 10.92
N GLU A 206 28.51 -34.05 10.18
CA GLU A 206 29.63 -33.29 10.75
C GLU A 206 29.16 -31.99 11.39
N ALA A 207 28.38 -31.20 10.64
CA ALA A 207 27.84 -29.93 11.09
C ALA A 207 26.91 -30.09 12.30
N PHE A 208 26.08 -31.12 12.30
CA PHE A 208 25.19 -31.45 13.40
C PHE A 208 25.97 -31.78 14.66
N LYS A 209 26.95 -32.69 14.56
CA LYS A 209 27.80 -33.10 15.69
C LYS A 209 28.54 -31.91 16.30
N ALA A 210 29.10 -31.06 15.46
CA ALA A 210 29.83 -29.87 15.90
C ALA A 210 28.94 -28.88 16.65
N ARG A 211 27.66 -28.74 16.22
CA ARG A 211 26.72 -27.75 16.83
C ARG A 211 25.93 -28.32 18.00
N ARG A 212 25.53 -29.58 17.95
CA ARG A 212 24.61 -30.20 18.93
C ARG A 212 25.32 -31.07 19.96
N GLY A 213 26.60 -31.42 19.72
CA GLY A 213 27.43 -32.17 20.66
C GLY A 213 27.19 -33.66 20.69
N TYR A 214 26.39 -34.21 19.77
CA TYR A 214 26.14 -35.64 19.65
C TYR A 214 25.98 -36.09 18.18
N ASP A 215 26.05 -37.40 17.92
CA ASP A 215 25.95 -37.96 16.56
C ASP A 215 24.50 -38.14 16.10
N LEU A 216 24.17 -37.56 14.94
CA LEU A 216 22.88 -37.74 14.28
C LEU A 216 22.79 -39.09 13.51
N ALA A 217 23.92 -39.60 12.99
CA ALA A 217 23.92 -40.74 12.08
C ALA A 217 23.20 -42.00 12.61
N PRO A 218 23.42 -42.46 13.86
CA PRO A 218 22.68 -43.62 14.39
C PRO A 218 21.18 -43.36 14.58
N ARG A 219 20.78 -42.14 14.69
CA ARG A 219 19.40 -41.72 14.99
C ARG A 219 18.68 -41.14 13.75
N TRP A 220 19.39 -41.07 12.60
CA TRP A 220 18.88 -40.38 11.39
C TRP A 220 17.49 -40.85 10.95
N ARG A 221 17.25 -42.18 10.99
CA ARG A 221 15.98 -42.77 10.55
C ARG A 221 14.82 -42.45 11.48
N GLU A 222 15.09 -42.08 12.74
CA GLU A 222 14.04 -41.70 13.69
C GLU A 222 13.33 -40.39 13.27
N LEU A 223 14.01 -39.49 12.55
CA LEU A 223 13.45 -38.21 12.10
C LEU A 223 12.22 -38.38 11.20
N ALA A 224 12.11 -39.46 10.44
CA ALA A 224 10.94 -39.76 9.61
C ALA A 224 9.72 -40.20 10.42
N GLY A 225 9.90 -40.55 11.72
CA GLY A 225 8.82 -40.99 12.59
C GLY A 225 7.81 -39.87 12.88
N THR A 226 6.59 -40.23 13.24
CA THR A 226 5.50 -39.32 13.59
C THR A 226 5.28 -39.16 15.10
N GLY A 227 6.03 -39.91 15.92
CA GLY A 227 5.96 -39.88 17.39
C GLY A 227 6.19 -38.49 18.00
N GLN A 228 5.71 -38.30 19.22
CA GLN A 228 5.84 -37.04 19.99
C GLN A 228 6.66 -37.21 21.28
N ALA A 229 7.45 -38.30 21.40
CA ALA A 229 8.34 -38.49 22.52
C ALA A 229 9.33 -37.29 22.66
N PRO A 230 9.65 -36.84 23.89
CA PRO A 230 10.52 -35.69 24.11
C PRO A 230 11.86 -35.77 23.37
N GLU A 231 12.47 -36.96 23.34
CA GLU A 231 13.74 -37.22 22.67
C GLU A 231 13.66 -37.05 21.16
N LEU A 232 12.52 -37.45 20.54
CA LEU A 232 12.28 -37.30 19.12
C LEU A 232 11.96 -35.84 18.76
N ARG A 233 11.19 -35.15 19.59
CA ARG A 233 10.95 -33.70 19.47
C ARG A 233 12.28 -32.93 19.49
N LYS A 234 13.13 -33.23 20.48
CA LYS A 234 14.47 -32.63 20.59
C LYS A 234 15.33 -32.93 19.35
N LEU A 235 15.32 -34.17 18.87
CA LEU A 235 16.08 -34.57 17.69
C LEU A 235 15.64 -33.80 16.43
N ARG A 236 14.33 -33.65 16.22
CA ARG A 236 13.76 -32.85 15.09
C ARG A 236 14.15 -31.39 15.20
N LEU A 237 14.05 -30.84 16.38
CA LEU A 237 14.43 -29.45 16.63
C LEU A 237 15.92 -29.22 16.31
N ASP A 238 16.81 -30.04 16.89
CA ASP A 238 18.26 -29.95 16.68
C ASP A 238 18.65 -30.13 15.19
N TYR A 239 17.97 -31.03 14.46
CA TYR A 239 18.18 -31.23 13.03
C TYR A 239 17.75 -30.00 12.23
N ARG A 240 16.54 -29.48 12.44
CA ARG A 240 16.02 -28.33 11.71
C ARG A 240 16.78 -27.06 12.01
N GLU A 241 17.14 -26.85 13.25
CA GLU A 241 17.99 -25.75 13.65
C GLU A 241 19.37 -25.83 13.00
N THR A 242 19.94 -27.04 12.85
CA THR A 242 21.20 -27.22 12.12
C THR A 242 21.07 -26.85 10.65
N LEU A 243 19.98 -27.27 9.97
CA LEU A 243 19.73 -26.86 8.59
C LEU A 243 19.48 -25.35 8.47
N ALA A 244 18.73 -24.76 9.40
CA ALA A 244 18.48 -23.32 9.43
C ALA A 244 19.78 -22.50 9.58
N GLU A 245 20.68 -22.94 10.47
CA GLU A 245 21.99 -22.31 10.64
C GLU A 245 22.85 -22.43 9.37
N LEU A 246 22.87 -23.60 8.74
CA LEU A 246 23.58 -23.81 7.48
C LEU A 246 23.01 -22.97 6.33
N ALA A 247 21.69 -22.81 6.27
CA ALA A 247 21.05 -21.93 5.32
C ALA A 247 21.51 -20.47 5.50
N VAL A 248 21.47 -19.97 6.74
CA VAL A 248 21.92 -18.61 7.06
C VAL A 248 23.41 -18.43 6.71
N GLU A 249 24.28 -19.41 7.00
CA GLU A 249 25.68 -19.36 6.62
C GLU A 249 25.87 -19.37 5.10
N THR A 250 25.13 -20.20 4.38
CA THR A 250 25.20 -20.30 2.92
C THR A 250 24.79 -18.99 2.25
N PHE A 251 23.67 -18.41 2.67
CA PHE A 251 23.20 -17.14 2.14
C PHE A 251 24.04 -15.95 2.62
N GLY A 252 24.70 -16.09 3.78
CA GLY A 252 25.70 -15.13 4.26
C GLY A 252 26.88 -15.03 3.28
N VAL A 253 27.33 -16.15 2.70
CA VAL A 253 28.37 -16.12 1.66
C VAL A 253 27.96 -15.30 0.45
N TRP A 254 26.72 -15.43 -0.02
CA TRP A 254 26.19 -14.62 -1.12
C TRP A 254 26.12 -13.13 -0.77
N ALA A 255 25.59 -12.81 0.43
CA ALA A 255 25.48 -11.43 0.88
C ALA A 255 26.87 -10.77 1.03
N ASP A 256 27.85 -11.46 1.58
CA ASP A 256 29.20 -10.97 1.74
C ASP A 256 29.91 -10.79 0.39
N TRP A 257 29.70 -11.71 -0.55
CA TRP A 257 30.23 -11.62 -1.92
C TRP A 257 29.68 -10.39 -2.66
N CYS A 258 28.38 -10.14 -2.54
CA CYS A 258 27.71 -8.94 -3.09
C CYS A 258 28.26 -7.66 -2.47
N ARG A 259 28.31 -7.62 -1.13
CA ARG A 259 28.81 -6.47 -0.36
C ARG A 259 30.24 -6.10 -0.72
N ALA A 260 31.12 -7.11 -0.87
CA ALA A 260 32.50 -6.91 -1.29
C ALA A 260 32.62 -6.27 -2.69
N ARG A 261 31.57 -6.33 -3.49
CA ARG A 261 31.50 -5.77 -4.86
C ARG A 261 30.68 -4.49 -4.96
N GLY A 262 30.16 -3.99 -3.83
CA GLY A 262 29.29 -2.81 -3.81
C GLY A 262 27.92 -3.04 -4.46
N ILE A 263 27.43 -4.29 -4.45
CA ILE A 263 26.12 -4.67 -5.00
C ILE A 263 25.21 -4.94 -3.80
N LEU A 264 24.00 -4.38 -3.80
CA LEU A 264 23.00 -4.66 -2.79
C LEU A 264 22.44 -6.08 -2.96
N THR A 265 21.90 -6.61 -1.87
CA THR A 265 21.17 -7.88 -1.88
C THR A 265 19.70 -7.64 -1.60
N ARG A 266 18.82 -8.29 -2.38
CA ARG A 266 17.37 -8.32 -2.18
C ARG A 266 16.95 -9.79 -2.07
N ASN A 267 16.25 -10.17 -1.01
CA ASN A 267 16.01 -11.58 -0.69
C ASN A 267 14.60 -11.79 -0.14
N GLU A 268 13.90 -12.76 -0.72
CA GLU A 268 12.75 -13.39 -0.13
C GLU A 268 13.16 -14.57 0.73
N ALA A 269 12.68 -14.58 1.97
CA ALA A 269 12.92 -15.67 2.89
C ALA A 269 11.73 -16.62 3.02
N HIS A 270 10.58 -16.27 2.48
CA HIS A 270 9.40 -17.11 2.56
C HIS A 270 9.61 -18.44 1.80
N GLY A 271 9.07 -19.52 2.34
CA GLY A 271 9.35 -20.87 1.88
C GLY A 271 10.53 -21.54 2.60
N ALA A 272 11.42 -20.77 3.22
CA ALA A 272 12.59 -21.30 3.90
C ALA A 272 12.21 -22.16 5.13
N PRO A 273 12.89 -23.30 5.36
CA PRO A 273 12.76 -24.06 6.59
C PRO A 273 13.60 -23.47 7.74
N ALA A 274 14.06 -22.24 7.59
CA ALA A 274 14.89 -21.50 8.54
C ALA A 274 14.11 -20.38 9.23
N ASN A 275 14.74 -19.71 10.20
CA ASN A 275 14.17 -18.51 10.76
C ASN A 275 14.18 -17.38 9.72
N TRP A 276 13.02 -16.93 9.28
CA TRP A 276 12.90 -15.90 8.26
C TRP A 276 13.54 -14.57 8.67
N LEU A 277 13.40 -14.18 9.94
CA LEU A 277 13.99 -12.95 10.45
C LEU A 277 15.51 -12.93 10.30
N ASP A 278 16.15 -14.09 10.55
CA ASP A 278 17.59 -14.23 10.41
C ASP A 278 18.05 -14.20 8.93
N LEU A 279 17.26 -14.79 8.03
CA LEU A 279 17.52 -14.73 6.58
C LEU A 279 17.26 -13.34 6.00
N TYR A 280 16.15 -12.69 6.38
CA TYR A 280 15.87 -11.31 5.99
C TYR A 280 16.94 -10.35 6.48
N ALA A 281 17.47 -10.56 7.69
CA ALA A 281 18.53 -9.73 8.24
C ALA A 281 19.87 -9.81 7.48
N LEU A 282 20.10 -10.83 6.66
CA LEU A 282 21.29 -10.90 5.79
C LEU A 282 21.20 -9.88 4.65
N ALA A 283 20.03 -9.70 4.07
CA ALA A 283 19.83 -8.84 2.92
C ALA A 283 19.92 -7.35 3.27
N ASP A 284 20.34 -6.54 2.28
CA ASP A 284 20.27 -5.07 2.37
C ASP A 284 18.83 -4.59 2.18
N ILE A 285 18.03 -5.33 1.41
CA ILE A 285 16.63 -5.07 1.13
C ILE A 285 15.86 -6.38 1.36
N PRO A 286 15.34 -6.61 2.57
CA PRO A 286 14.41 -7.71 2.81
C PRO A 286 13.16 -7.55 1.95
N GLU A 287 12.73 -8.65 1.30
CA GLU A 287 11.56 -8.66 0.44
C GLU A 287 10.53 -9.66 0.93
N THR A 288 9.29 -9.23 1.09
CA THR A 288 8.15 -10.11 1.32
C THR A 288 7.40 -10.36 0.03
N GLU A 289 6.48 -11.31 0.06
CA GLU A 289 5.54 -11.57 -1.02
C GLU A 289 4.11 -11.60 -0.47
N MET A 290 3.15 -11.21 -1.31
CA MET A 290 1.73 -11.32 -0.99
C MET A 290 0.96 -11.70 -2.26
N PHE A 291 0.18 -12.77 -2.18
CA PHE A 291 -0.67 -13.23 -3.26
C PHE A 291 -2.09 -12.67 -3.12
N ASP A 292 -2.90 -12.79 -4.18
CA ASP A 292 -4.30 -12.36 -4.17
C ASP A 292 -5.19 -13.17 -3.20
N ASP A 293 -4.81 -14.40 -2.89
CA ASP A 293 -5.50 -15.31 -1.97
C ASP A 293 -4.87 -15.42 -0.56
N CYS A 294 -3.69 -14.82 -0.33
CA CYS A 294 -2.91 -14.92 0.90
C CYS A 294 -2.52 -13.53 1.43
N ARG A 295 -3.52 -12.73 1.81
CA ARG A 295 -3.36 -11.29 2.16
C ARG A 295 -3.20 -11.05 3.66
N ASP A 296 -2.19 -11.65 4.30
CA ASP A 296 -1.94 -11.45 5.74
C ASP A 296 -0.85 -10.41 5.98
N VAL A 297 -1.25 -9.20 6.36
CA VAL A 297 -0.36 -8.07 6.72
C VAL A 297 0.64 -8.47 7.81
N LEU A 298 0.22 -9.28 8.81
CA LEU A 298 1.07 -9.67 9.93
C LEU A 298 2.15 -10.67 9.51
N VAL A 299 1.92 -11.45 8.46
CA VAL A 299 2.94 -12.34 7.86
C VAL A 299 3.93 -11.53 7.03
N SER A 300 3.44 -10.64 6.17
CA SER A 300 4.33 -9.78 5.37
C SER A 300 5.21 -8.86 6.23
N LYS A 301 4.79 -8.56 7.47
CA LYS A 301 5.55 -7.75 8.43
C LYS A 301 6.87 -8.40 8.90
N PHE A 302 7.12 -9.67 8.65
CA PHE A 302 8.40 -10.30 9.00
C PHE A 302 9.59 -9.62 8.30
N ALA A 303 9.45 -9.24 7.03
CA ALA A 303 10.49 -8.55 6.28
C ALA A 303 10.79 -7.15 6.86
N SER A 304 9.75 -6.35 7.12
CA SER A 304 9.91 -5.03 7.73
C SER A 304 10.48 -5.11 9.15
N SER A 305 10.06 -6.09 9.93
CA SER A 305 10.58 -6.30 11.28
C SER A 305 12.09 -6.57 11.27
N ALA A 306 12.57 -7.44 10.37
CA ALA A 306 13.99 -7.71 10.24
C ALA A 306 14.78 -6.46 9.83
N ALA A 307 14.26 -5.68 8.87
CA ALA A 307 14.85 -4.42 8.45
C ALA A 307 14.92 -3.40 9.60
N HIS A 308 13.82 -3.22 10.31
CA HIS A 308 13.70 -2.25 11.40
C HIS A 308 14.63 -2.58 12.56
N VAL A 309 14.73 -3.85 12.95
CA VAL A 309 15.63 -4.29 14.04
C VAL A 309 17.09 -4.18 13.63
N LYS A 310 17.42 -4.52 12.38
CA LYS A 310 18.77 -4.35 11.81
C LYS A 310 19.15 -2.88 11.60
N GLY A 311 18.16 -2.00 11.38
CA GLY A 311 18.37 -0.58 11.05
C GLY A 311 18.56 -0.30 9.56
N THR A 312 18.11 -1.20 8.67
CA THR A 312 18.04 -0.94 7.22
C THR A 312 16.76 -0.19 6.87
N ARG A 313 16.79 0.62 5.80
CA ARG A 313 15.67 1.51 5.44
C ARG A 313 14.69 0.91 4.45
N LEU A 314 15.17 0.15 3.47
CA LEU A 314 14.34 -0.36 2.40
C LEU A 314 13.76 -1.72 2.78
N VAL A 315 12.47 -1.85 2.56
CA VAL A 315 11.70 -3.09 2.66
C VAL A 315 10.90 -3.24 1.39
N SER A 316 11.21 -4.24 0.59
CA SER A 316 10.52 -4.46 -0.67
C SER A 316 9.46 -5.55 -0.57
N ALA A 317 8.64 -5.63 -1.61
CA ALA A 317 7.71 -6.72 -1.82
C ALA A 317 7.59 -7.06 -3.29
N GLU A 318 7.63 -8.36 -3.59
CA GLU A 318 7.00 -8.89 -4.79
C GLU A 318 5.50 -8.64 -4.64
N SER A 319 4.96 -7.83 -5.56
CA SER A 319 3.63 -7.27 -5.38
C SER A 319 2.73 -7.63 -6.54
N CYS A 320 1.51 -8.08 -6.21
CA CYS A 320 0.51 -8.44 -7.20
C CYS A 320 0.90 -9.68 -8.03
N THR A 321 1.43 -10.71 -7.37
CA THR A 321 1.63 -12.04 -7.92
C THR A 321 0.24 -12.71 -8.07
N TRP A 322 -0.45 -12.36 -9.13
CA TRP A 322 -1.81 -12.85 -9.38
C TRP A 322 -1.82 -13.94 -10.42
N ILE A 323 -2.47 -15.04 -10.06
CA ILE A 323 -2.59 -16.24 -10.91
C ILE A 323 -4.04 -16.36 -11.38
N GLY A 324 -4.24 -16.39 -12.70
CA GLY A 324 -5.56 -16.45 -13.30
C GLY A 324 -6.24 -15.08 -13.43
N GLU A 325 -7.38 -15.05 -14.10
CA GLU A 325 -8.18 -13.85 -14.39
C GLU A 325 -7.41 -12.68 -15.05
N HIS A 326 -6.38 -13.01 -15.82
CA HIS A 326 -5.50 -12.07 -16.50
C HIS A 326 -6.27 -11.04 -17.34
N PHE A 327 -5.81 -9.79 -17.32
CA PHE A 327 -6.41 -8.63 -17.99
C PHE A 327 -7.79 -8.22 -17.46
N ARG A 328 -8.19 -8.73 -16.27
CA ARG A 328 -9.41 -8.31 -15.54
C ARG A 328 -9.11 -7.45 -14.34
N GLU A 329 -7.86 -7.34 -13.98
CA GLU A 329 -7.38 -6.59 -12.82
C GLU A 329 -7.76 -5.13 -12.92
N ARG A 330 -8.30 -4.58 -11.84
CA ARG A 330 -8.74 -3.20 -11.75
C ARG A 330 -7.74 -2.36 -10.96
N PRO A 331 -7.46 -1.13 -11.40
CA PRO A 331 -6.48 -0.29 -10.72
C PRO A 331 -6.77 -0.02 -9.25
N GLY A 332 -8.06 0.12 -8.91
CA GLY A 332 -8.51 0.28 -7.53
C GLY A 332 -8.21 -0.95 -6.66
N GLU A 333 -8.31 -2.16 -7.22
CA GLU A 333 -7.96 -3.41 -6.55
C GLU A 333 -6.46 -3.52 -6.34
N ILE A 334 -5.66 -3.16 -7.35
CA ILE A 334 -4.20 -3.08 -7.26
C ILE A 334 -3.80 -2.13 -6.12
N LYS A 335 -4.37 -0.93 -6.10
CA LYS A 335 -4.09 0.06 -5.05
C LYS A 335 -4.44 -0.46 -3.65
N ARG A 336 -5.62 -1.08 -3.48
CA ARG A 336 -6.04 -1.67 -2.20
C ARG A 336 -5.10 -2.78 -1.74
N PHE A 337 -4.59 -3.57 -2.67
CA PHE A 337 -3.62 -4.61 -2.40
C PHE A 337 -2.28 -4.03 -1.93
N LEU A 338 -1.78 -2.99 -2.60
CA LEU A 338 -0.55 -2.29 -2.20
C LEU A 338 -0.66 -1.66 -0.83
N ASP A 339 -1.84 -1.15 -0.46
CA ASP A 339 -2.08 -0.61 0.88
C ASP A 339 -1.83 -1.63 1.99
N LEU A 340 -2.18 -2.90 1.78
CA LEU A 340 -1.89 -3.97 2.74
C LEU A 340 -0.38 -4.17 2.91
N LEU A 341 0.39 -4.07 1.84
CA LEU A 341 1.84 -4.14 1.88
C LEU A 341 2.43 -2.92 2.62
N PHE A 342 1.91 -1.72 2.38
CA PHE A 342 2.33 -0.52 3.11
C PHE A 342 2.00 -0.63 4.61
N LEU A 343 0.86 -1.21 4.98
CA LEU A 343 0.51 -1.52 6.37
C LEU A 343 1.45 -2.55 7.00
N ALA A 344 2.03 -3.44 6.20
CA ALA A 344 3.07 -4.37 6.64
C ALA A 344 4.46 -3.73 6.77
N GLY A 345 4.63 -2.44 6.45
CA GLY A 345 5.89 -1.71 6.52
C GLY A 345 6.73 -1.75 5.25
N VAL A 346 6.18 -2.27 4.14
CA VAL A 346 6.82 -2.20 2.82
C VAL A 346 6.91 -0.73 2.38
N ASN A 347 8.05 -0.35 1.81
CA ASN A 347 8.29 0.99 1.31
C ASN A 347 9.04 1.02 -0.04
N HIS A 348 9.14 -0.15 -0.71
CA HIS A 348 9.79 -0.30 -2.00
C HIS A 348 9.09 -1.40 -2.82
N VAL A 349 8.02 -1.04 -3.51
CA VAL A 349 7.17 -1.95 -4.29
C VAL A 349 7.87 -2.39 -5.56
N PHE A 350 7.83 -3.70 -5.83
CA PHE A 350 8.12 -4.31 -7.11
C PHE A 350 6.85 -4.97 -7.64
N TYR A 351 6.28 -4.42 -8.70
CA TYR A 351 5.15 -5.09 -9.34
C TYR A 351 5.61 -6.36 -10.05
N GLN A 352 4.85 -7.41 -9.92
CA GLN A 352 4.98 -8.60 -10.75
C GLN A 352 3.87 -8.57 -11.82
N GLY A 353 4.08 -8.27 -13.09
CA GLY A 353 5.30 -7.69 -13.62
C GLY A 353 5.06 -7.29 -15.07
N CYS A 354 6.13 -7.01 -15.76
CA CYS A 354 6.15 -6.59 -17.14
C CYS A 354 7.10 -7.49 -17.94
N CYS A 355 6.56 -8.33 -18.84
CA CYS A 355 7.42 -9.06 -19.75
C CYS A 355 8.04 -8.12 -20.79
N TYR A 356 9.31 -8.38 -21.14
CA TYR A 356 9.79 -7.85 -22.41
C TYR A 356 8.97 -8.43 -23.54
N SER A 357 8.51 -7.58 -24.46
CA SER A 357 7.83 -8.00 -25.66
C SER A 357 8.43 -7.27 -26.85
N PRO A 358 8.87 -7.98 -27.91
CA PRO A 358 9.38 -7.33 -29.11
C PRO A 358 8.27 -6.52 -29.78
N PRO A 359 8.61 -5.43 -30.50
CA PRO A 359 7.61 -4.53 -31.10
C PRO A 359 6.60 -5.24 -32.00
N GLU A 360 7.04 -6.26 -32.72
CA GLU A 360 6.25 -7.07 -33.66
C GLU A 360 5.31 -8.08 -32.99
N ALA A 361 5.48 -8.36 -31.69
CA ALA A 361 4.60 -9.31 -30.99
C ALA A 361 3.15 -8.83 -31.06
N ALA A 362 2.25 -9.71 -31.50
CA ALA A 362 0.83 -9.42 -31.50
C ALA A 362 0.29 -9.22 -30.08
N TRP A 363 -0.79 -8.45 -29.96
CA TRP A 363 -1.46 -8.30 -28.66
C TRP A 363 -1.89 -9.66 -28.09
N PRO A 364 -1.69 -9.97 -26.82
CA PRO A 364 -1.31 -9.09 -25.71
C PRO A 364 0.21 -8.89 -25.52
N GLY A 365 1.05 -9.39 -26.39
CA GLY A 365 2.49 -9.45 -26.23
C GLY A 365 2.95 -10.73 -25.52
N TRP A 366 4.18 -10.73 -25.04
CA TRP A 366 4.67 -11.80 -24.20
C TRP A 366 4.19 -11.60 -22.78
N CYS A 367 3.69 -12.65 -22.17
CA CYS A 367 3.02 -12.63 -20.86
C CYS A 367 3.61 -13.66 -19.92
N PHE A 368 3.57 -13.37 -18.63
CA PHE A 368 3.98 -14.29 -17.58
C PHE A 368 2.75 -14.76 -16.78
N TYR A 369 2.64 -16.06 -16.55
CA TYR A 369 1.43 -16.71 -16.01
C TYR A 369 0.99 -16.25 -14.60
N ALA A 370 1.86 -15.59 -13.86
CA ALA A 370 1.63 -15.11 -12.50
C ALA A 370 1.88 -13.61 -12.38
N ALA A 371 1.42 -12.81 -13.35
CA ALA A 371 1.68 -11.39 -13.40
C ALA A 371 0.44 -10.58 -13.73
N LEU A 372 0.45 -9.31 -13.32
CA LEU A 372 -0.56 -8.29 -13.67
C LEU A 372 -0.54 -7.86 -15.14
N GLU A 373 0.39 -8.33 -15.93
CA GLU A 373 0.59 -7.90 -17.32
C GLU A 373 0.69 -6.36 -17.47
N MET A 374 1.52 -5.74 -16.62
CA MET A 374 1.80 -4.31 -16.65
C MET A 374 2.71 -3.95 -17.82
N ASN A 375 2.19 -3.87 -19.00
CA ASN A 375 2.93 -3.54 -20.21
C ASN A 375 2.22 -2.47 -21.05
N PRO A 376 2.93 -1.75 -21.94
CA PRO A 376 2.35 -0.68 -22.77
C PRO A 376 1.20 -1.09 -23.69
N ARG A 377 0.96 -2.39 -23.87
CA ARG A 377 -0.17 -2.92 -24.66
C ARG A 377 -1.44 -3.07 -23.83
N SER A 378 -1.33 -3.08 -22.50
CA SER A 378 -2.48 -3.06 -21.60
C SER A 378 -3.16 -1.68 -21.67
N PRO A 379 -4.49 -1.59 -21.74
CA PRO A 379 -5.19 -0.30 -21.70
C PRO A 379 -4.91 0.44 -20.37
N LEU A 380 -4.65 -0.30 -19.30
CA LEU A 380 -4.32 0.27 -17.98
C LEU A 380 -3.01 1.06 -17.97
N TRP A 381 -2.16 0.93 -19.00
CA TRP A 381 -0.92 1.69 -19.09
C TRP A 381 -1.13 3.21 -19.03
N ARG A 382 -2.24 3.71 -19.60
CA ARG A 382 -2.57 5.15 -19.57
C ARG A 382 -2.76 5.71 -18.15
N ILE A 383 -3.08 4.87 -17.19
CA ILE A 383 -3.32 5.28 -15.82
C ILE A 383 -2.13 4.98 -14.90
N MET A 384 -1.11 4.26 -15.40
CA MET A 384 0.08 3.94 -14.61
C MET A 384 0.73 5.16 -13.97
N PRO A 385 0.90 6.31 -14.65
CA PRO A 385 1.47 7.50 -14.01
C PRO A 385 0.69 7.95 -12.76
N SER A 386 -0.64 7.82 -12.78
CA SER A 386 -1.49 8.20 -11.64
C SER A 386 -1.40 7.20 -10.48
N LEU A 387 -1.42 5.90 -10.77
CA LEU A 387 -1.24 4.85 -9.77
C LEU A 387 0.18 4.90 -9.19
N ASN A 388 1.20 5.02 -10.03
CA ASN A 388 2.58 5.10 -9.61
C ASN A 388 2.88 6.40 -8.85
N GLY A 389 2.21 7.50 -9.18
CA GLY A 389 2.26 8.74 -8.40
C GLY A 389 1.71 8.58 -6.98
N TYR A 390 0.62 7.79 -6.81
CA TYR A 390 0.15 7.39 -5.49
C TYR A 390 1.22 6.61 -4.73
N VAL A 391 1.76 5.56 -5.33
CA VAL A 391 2.78 4.69 -4.73
C VAL A 391 4.04 5.50 -4.38
N SER A 392 4.50 6.37 -5.29
CA SER A 392 5.68 7.22 -5.08
C SER A 392 5.52 8.13 -3.86
N ARG A 393 4.36 8.78 -3.70
CA ARG A 393 4.08 9.64 -2.53
C ARG A 393 4.10 8.85 -1.23
N VAL A 394 3.50 7.65 -1.20
CA VAL A 394 3.53 6.79 -0.01
C VAL A 394 4.96 6.36 0.30
N GLN A 395 5.69 5.85 -0.69
CA GLN A 395 7.06 5.38 -0.52
C GLN A 395 8.02 6.50 -0.12
N ALA A 396 7.89 7.68 -0.73
CA ALA A 396 8.76 8.82 -0.43
C ALA A 396 8.64 9.25 1.04
N LEU A 397 7.41 9.36 1.56
CA LEU A 397 7.21 9.65 2.98
C LEU A 397 7.69 8.51 3.89
N ALA A 398 7.39 7.26 3.56
CA ALA A 398 7.80 6.12 4.37
C ALA A 398 9.33 5.97 4.41
N GLN A 399 10.02 6.10 3.27
CA GLN A 399 11.50 6.04 3.19
C GLN A 399 12.19 7.23 3.88
N ALA A 400 11.56 8.41 3.92
CA ALA A 400 12.07 9.59 4.61
C ALA A 400 11.78 9.59 6.12
N SER A 401 11.02 8.61 6.60
CA SER A 401 10.59 8.49 7.99
C SER A 401 11.32 7.36 8.71
N GLU A 402 11.36 7.44 10.02
CA GLU A 402 11.79 6.34 10.88
C GLU A 402 10.60 5.47 11.25
N PRO A 403 10.76 4.15 11.37
CA PRO A 403 9.72 3.27 11.90
C PRO A 403 9.26 3.70 13.28
N GLY A 404 7.95 3.66 13.51
CA GLY A 404 7.34 4.11 14.76
C GLY A 404 7.07 3.01 15.79
N GLU A 405 7.41 1.77 15.48
CA GLU A 405 7.26 0.62 16.35
C GLU A 405 8.12 0.79 17.61
N ASP A 406 7.54 0.52 18.77
CA ASP A 406 8.19 0.64 20.08
C ASP A 406 8.13 -0.66 20.90
N THR A 407 7.57 -1.71 20.34
CA THR A 407 7.39 -3.02 20.95
C THR A 407 8.00 -4.10 20.05
N LEU A 408 8.66 -5.07 20.66
CA LEU A 408 9.13 -6.29 20.00
C LEU A 408 8.23 -7.46 20.36
N VAL A 409 8.05 -8.42 19.42
CA VAL A 409 7.36 -9.68 19.65
C VAL A 409 8.30 -10.82 19.30
N TYR A 410 8.61 -11.65 20.28
CA TYR A 410 9.47 -12.82 20.07
C TYR A 410 8.77 -13.84 19.17
N TRP A 411 9.49 -14.35 18.18
CA TRP A 411 9.01 -15.44 17.32
C TRP A 411 9.53 -16.80 17.79
N PRO A 412 8.73 -17.61 18.48
CA PRO A 412 9.15 -18.92 18.99
C PRO A 412 9.07 -20.00 17.90
N VAL A 413 9.79 -19.85 16.80
CA VAL A 413 9.79 -20.77 15.65
C VAL A 413 10.20 -22.20 16.05
N ARG A 414 10.97 -22.37 17.09
CA ARG A 414 11.44 -23.64 17.63
C ARG A 414 10.28 -24.54 18.07
N ASP A 415 9.20 -23.98 18.61
CA ASP A 415 8.00 -24.74 18.97
C ASP A 415 7.40 -25.40 17.73
N PHE A 416 7.29 -24.65 16.64
CA PHE A 416 6.81 -25.17 15.36
C PHE A 416 7.74 -26.27 14.82
N TRP A 417 9.06 -26.08 14.88
CA TRP A 417 10.01 -27.07 14.42
C TRP A 417 9.99 -28.36 15.26
N ALA A 418 9.82 -28.26 16.57
CA ALA A 418 9.79 -29.43 17.47
C ALA A 418 8.52 -30.29 17.24
N GLU A 419 7.39 -29.67 16.94
CA GLU A 419 6.10 -30.34 16.88
C GLU A 419 5.85 -31.08 15.55
N ARG A 420 6.45 -30.62 14.46
CA ARG A 420 6.14 -31.16 13.12
C ARG A 420 6.87 -32.46 12.83
N PRO A 421 6.17 -33.50 12.34
CA PRO A 421 6.83 -34.71 11.84
C PRO A 421 7.52 -34.44 10.50
N GLY A 422 8.40 -35.34 10.07
CA GLY A 422 9.13 -35.23 8.80
C GLY A 422 10.41 -34.44 8.88
N LEU A 423 11.15 -34.37 7.76
CA LEU A 423 12.46 -33.78 7.68
C LEU A 423 12.39 -32.26 7.50
N ALA A 424 12.20 -31.76 6.30
CA ALA A 424 12.12 -30.34 6.02
C ALA A 424 10.66 -29.87 5.96
N GLU A 425 10.34 -28.78 6.64
CA GLU A 425 9.04 -28.13 6.62
C GLU A 425 9.21 -26.73 6.03
N MET A 426 8.57 -26.50 4.89
CA MET A 426 8.53 -25.17 4.30
C MET A 426 7.52 -24.29 5.05
N MET A 427 7.96 -23.11 5.45
CA MET A 427 7.10 -22.03 5.94
C MET A 427 6.93 -21.03 4.79
N SER A 428 5.72 -20.90 4.24
CA SER A 428 5.43 -19.98 3.15
C SER A 428 4.22 -19.11 3.46
N VAL A 429 4.03 -18.06 2.69
CA VAL A 429 2.85 -17.21 2.78
C VAL A 429 1.56 -18.01 2.53
N HIS A 430 1.61 -19.00 1.63
CA HIS A 430 0.47 -19.89 1.34
C HIS A 430 0.05 -20.80 2.49
N ASN A 431 0.96 -21.19 3.37
CA ASN A 431 0.64 -22.04 4.51
C ASN A 431 0.78 -21.33 5.86
N ALA A 432 0.73 -20.02 5.87
CA ALA A 432 0.86 -19.17 7.06
C ALA A 432 -0.13 -19.52 8.17
N ALA A 433 -1.31 -20.02 7.82
CA ALA A 433 -2.28 -20.52 8.80
C ALA A 433 -1.67 -21.59 9.74
N ARG A 434 -0.72 -22.41 9.26
CA ARG A 434 -0.08 -23.49 10.03
C ARG A 434 1.03 -23.03 10.96
N TRP A 435 1.97 -22.25 10.44
CA TRP A 435 3.19 -21.87 11.17
C TRP A 435 3.07 -20.53 11.92
N PHE A 436 2.05 -19.72 11.58
CA PHE A 436 1.76 -18.45 12.21
C PHE A 436 0.36 -18.42 12.79
N GLY A 437 -0.69 -18.60 11.97
CA GLY A 437 -2.09 -18.44 12.35
C GLY A 437 -2.55 -19.36 13.49
N ALA A 438 -2.15 -20.62 13.46
CA ALA A 438 -2.45 -21.63 14.49
C ALA A 438 -1.48 -21.60 15.68
N GLN A 439 -0.40 -20.83 15.62
CA GLN A 439 0.57 -20.73 16.71
C GLN A 439 0.23 -19.57 17.66
N PRO A 440 0.70 -19.61 18.92
CA PRO A 440 0.46 -18.52 19.90
C PRO A 440 0.92 -17.14 19.43
N ILE A 441 1.94 -17.06 18.58
CA ILE A 441 2.40 -15.79 18.00
C ILE A 441 1.32 -15.11 17.18
N GLY A 442 0.57 -15.83 16.35
CA GLY A 442 -0.49 -15.24 15.53
C GLY A 442 -1.62 -14.64 16.38
N ALA A 443 -2.03 -15.33 17.46
CA ALA A 443 -3.00 -14.80 18.40
C ALA A 443 -2.47 -13.55 19.14
N THR A 444 -1.20 -13.58 19.56
CA THR A 444 -0.53 -12.46 20.23
C THR A 444 -0.44 -11.25 19.30
N ALA A 445 0.02 -11.43 18.07
CA ALA A 445 0.15 -10.38 17.08
C ALA A 445 -1.20 -9.70 16.77
N ARG A 446 -2.24 -10.50 16.52
CA ARG A 446 -3.61 -9.97 16.29
C ARG A 446 -4.15 -9.19 17.50
N ARG A 447 -3.91 -9.66 18.73
CA ARG A 447 -4.32 -8.97 19.95
C ARG A 447 -3.60 -7.63 20.12
N LEU A 448 -2.29 -7.58 19.87
CA LEU A 448 -1.50 -6.34 19.94
C LEU A 448 -1.98 -5.33 18.90
N ALA A 449 -2.18 -5.76 17.65
CA ALA A 449 -2.69 -4.93 16.57
C ALA A 449 -4.09 -4.37 16.90
N ALA A 450 -5.01 -5.20 17.39
CA ALA A 450 -6.34 -4.78 17.82
C ALA A 450 -6.33 -3.80 19.00
N ALA A 451 -5.30 -3.87 19.85
CA ALA A 451 -5.09 -2.91 20.94
C ALA A 451 -4.40 -1.60 20.49
N GLY A 452 -4.09 -1.46 19.21
CA GLY A 452 -3.41 -0.28 18.66
C GLY A 452 -1.92 -0.22 18.93
N VAL A 453 -1.27 -1.35 19.23
CA VAL A 453 0.18 -1.44 19.44
C VAL A 453 0.90 -1.65 18.12
N CYS A 454 1.85 -0.78 17.78
CA CYS A 454 2.77 -0.97 16.67
C CYS A 454 4.00 -1.76 17.15
N PHE A 455 4.30 -2.87 16.48
CA PHE A 455 5.35 -3.79 16.91
C PHE A 455 6.13 -4.38 15.73
N ASP A 456 7.34 -4.90 16.03
CA ASP A 456 8.16 -5.71 15.13
C ASP A 456 8.42 -7.09 15.73
N TYR A 457 8.63 -8.09 14.86
CA TYR A 457 9.05 -9.42 15.29
C TYR A 457 10.57 -9.48 15.56
N VAL A 458 10.98 -10.37 16.44
CA VAL A 458 12.39 -10.55 16.80
C VAL A 458 12.73 -12.03 17.00
N SER A 459 13.91 -12.44 16.49
CA SER A 459 14.47 -13.79 16.65
C SER A 459 15.37 -13.91 17.88
N ASP A 460 15.78 -15.13 18.22
CA ASP A 460 16.77 -15.42 19.26
C ASP A 460 18.08 -14.66 19.02
N LYS A 461 18.59 -14.66 17.79
CA LYS A 461 19.83 -13.95 17.39
C LYS A 461 19.68 -12.44 17.56
N MET A 462 18.54 -11.90 17.17
CA MET A 462 18.26 -10.47 17.30
C MET A 462 18.13 -10.07 18.78
N ILE A 463 17.47 -10.87 19.62
CA ILE A 463 17.39 -10.64 21.09
C ILE A 463 18.79 -10.62 21.72
N ALA A 464 19.67 -11.53 21.32
CA ALA A 464 21.05 -11.56 21.81
C ALA A 464 21.83 -10.27 21.50
N ALA A 465 21.52 -9.63 20.36
CA ALA A 465 22.15 -8.40 19.89
C ALA A 465 21.48 -7.10 20.37
N LEU A 466 20.34 -7.16 21.06
CA LEU A 466 19.65 -5.97 21.56
C LEU A 466 20.54 -5.17 22.53
N PRO A 467 20.46 -3.83 22.53
CA PRO A 467 21.14 -3.00 23.50
C PRO A 467 20.66 -3.31 24.92
N GLU A 468 21.54 -3.12 25.91
CA GLU A 468 21.19 -3.40 27.30
C GLU A 468 20.03 -2.55 27.80
N LYS A 469 20.05 -1.26 27.50
CA LYS A 469 18.98 -0.31 27.88
C LYS A 469 17.99 -0.12 26.74
N PRO A 470 16.70 0.07 27.06
CA PRO A 470 15.68 0.36 26.06
C PRO A 470 15.99 1.68 25.33
N GLY A 471 15.75 1.69 24.02
CA GLY A 471 15.86 2.84 23.13
C GLY A 471 14.53 3.14 22.47
N ARG A 472 14.48 2.99 21.13
CA ARG A 472 13.22 3.05 20.37
C ARG A 472 12.24 1.98 20.85
N TYR A 473 12.68 0.74 20.94
CA TYR A 473 11.92 -0.34 21.54
C TYR A 473 11.99 -0.26 23.06
N ARG A 474 10.86 -0.38 23.73
CA ARG A 474 10.73 -0.31 25.19
C ARG A 474 10.19 -1.59 25.79
N SER A 475 9.39 -2.31 25.02
CA SER A 475 8.71 -3.52 25.44
C SER A 475 9.09 -4.69 24.54
N LEU A 476 9.16 -5.89 25.14
CA LEU A 476 9.34 -7.15 24.45
C LEU A 476 8.25 -8.12 24.91
N VAL A 477 7.38 -8.54 24.03
CA VAL A 477 6.28 -9.48 24.31
C VAL A 477 6.72 -10.89 23.91
N VAL A 478 6.63 -11.81 24.83
CA VAL A 478 6.92 -13.23 24.64
C VAL A 478 5.60 -13.99 24.58
N PRO A 479 5.21 -14.52 23.40
CA PRO A 479 4.05 -15.41 23.29
C PRO A 479 4.26 -16.69 24.12
N PRO A 480 3.19 -17.42 24.50
CA PRO A 480 3.34 -18.74 25.06
C PRO A 480 4.26 -19.63 24.20
N CYS A 481 5.33 -20.17 24.79
CA CYS A 481 6.29 -21.01 24.08
C CYS A 481 6.96 -22.02 25.03
N ARG A 482 7.38 -23.17 24.44
CA ARG A 482 7.99 -24.28 25.18
C ARG A 482 9.48 -24.44 24.91
N GLU A 483 9.89 -24.21 23.68
CA GLU A 483 11.24 -24.55 23.16
C GLU A 483 12.16 -23.29 23.08
N MET A 484 12.07 -22.41 24.07
CA MET A 484 12.97 -21.23 24.11
C MET A 484 14.38 -21.64 24.53
N PRO A 485 15.43 -21.20 23.79
CA PRO A 485 16.80 -21.40 24.21
C PRO A 485 17.08 -20.78 25.59
N GLU A 486 17.86 -21.48 26.41
CA GLU A 486 18.23 -20.98 27.75
C GLU A 486 19.04 -19.66 27.68
N ALA A 487 19.85 -19.50 26.64
CA ALA A 487 20.56 -18.24 26.40
C ALA A 487 19.58 -17.06 26.14
N THR A 488 18.52 -17.28 25.37
CA THR A 488 17.47 -16.28 25.13
C THR A 488 16.72 -15.96 26.41
N ARG A 489 16.34 -16.98 27.19
CA ARG A 489 15.67 -16.79 28.50
C ARG A 489 16.50 -15.94 29.45
N ARG A 490 17.81 -16.24 29.58
CA ARG A 490 18.74 -15.44 30.38
C ARG A 490 18.86 -14.02 29.89
N ARG A 491 19.00 -13.84 28.57
CA ARG A 491 19.08 -12.50 27.94
C ARG A 491 17.83 -11.67 28.20
N LEU A 492 16.63 -12.25 28.12
CA LEU A 492 15.37 -11.59 28.45
C LEU A 492 15.32 -11.14 29.91
N ALA A 493 15.81 -11.98 30.83
CA ALA A 493 15.92 -11.62 32.25
C ALA A 493 16.93 -10.46 32.49
N ASP A 494 18.06 -10.45 31.77
CA ASP A 494 19.02 -9.36 31.79
C ASP A 494 18.42 -8.05 31.25
N LEU A 495 17.72 -8.10 30.13
CA LEU A 495 17.02 -6.96 29.57
C LEU A 495 15.99 -6.38 30.55
N ALA A 496 15.19 -7.25 31.19
CA ALA A 496 14.24 -6.82 32.24
C ALA A 496 14.91 -6.09 33.40
N ARG A 497 16.05 -6.60 33.89
CA ARG A 497 16.84 -5.92 34.95
C ARG A 497 17.39 -4.56 34.50
N ASN A 498 17.61 -4.39 33.20
CA ASN A 498 18.15 -3.16 32.61
C ASN A 498 17.05 -2.19 32.15
N GLY A 499 15.78 -2.42 32.51
CA GLY A 499 14.68 -1.48 32.30
C GLY A 499 13.81 -1.75 31.05
N TRP A 500 14.02 -2.89 30.39
CA TRP A 500 13.06 -3.32 29.36
C TRP A 500 11.80 -3.88 30.03
N GLU A 501 10.64 -3.56 29.48
CA GLU A 501 9.40 -4.22 29.85
C GLU A 501 9.30 -5.57 29.10
N VAL A 502 9.58 -6.67 29.78
CA VAL A 502 9.42 -8.03 29.22
C VAL A 502 8.09 -8.60 29.67
N VAL A 503 7.16 -8.78 28.74
CA VAL A 503 5.81 -9.25 28.99
C VAL A 503 5.65 -10.68 28.50
N TRP A 504 5.34 -11.58 29.41
CA TRP A 504 5.18 -13.00 29.15
C TRP A 504 3.73 -13.36 28.79
N GLU A 505 3.53 -14.58 28.25
CA GLU A 505 2.23 -15.15 27.85
C GLU A 505 1.45 -14.27 26.87
N GLY A 506 2.19 -13.48 26.08
CA GLY A 506 1.63 -12.58 25.09
C GLY A 506 0.75 -11.47 25.65
N GLY A 507 0.95 -11.03 26.90
CA GLY A 507 0.23 -9.93 27.52
C GLY A 507 0.36 -8.60 26.76
N LEU A 508 -0.42 -7.60 27.16
CA LEU A 508 -0.33 -6.25 26.61
C LEU A 508 0.71 -5.42 27.35
N PRO A 509 1.73 -4.87 26.68
CA PRO A 509 2.74 -4.05 27.32
C PRO A 509 2.16 -2.69 27.76
N GLN A 510 2.59 -2.21 28.94
CA GLN A 510 2.17 -0.92 29.48
C GLN A 510 2.98 0.24 28.91
N ALA A 511 4.28 0.04 28.67
CA ALA A 511 5.16 1.04 28.09
C ALA A 511 4.93 1.27 26.58
N ALA A 512 4.16 0.39 25.91
CA ALA A 512 3.84 0.54 24.51
C ALA A 512 2.88 1.72 24.29
N ARG A 513 3.17 2.49 23.25
CA ARG A 513 2.25 3.53 22.78
C ARG A 513 1.11 2.87 22.01
N ARG A 514 -0.12 3.15 22.43
CA ARG A 514 -1.34 2.59 21.82
C ARG A 514 -2.09 3.65 21.04
N GLU A 515 -2.38 3.37 19.80
CA GLU A 515 -3.18 4.23 18.92
C GLU A 515 -4.66 3.77 18.99
N THR A 516 -5.25 3.87 20.20
CA THR A 516 -6.59 3.34 20.49
C THR A 516 -7.69 3.98 19.63
N ALA A 517 -7.58 5.27 19.30
CA ALA A 517 -8.56 5.96 18.46
C ALA A 517 -8.59 5.39 17.03
N LEU A 518 -7.42 5.15 16.43
CA LEU A 518 -7.33 4.55 15.11
C LEU A 518 -7.79 3.08 15.12
N ALA A 519 -7.38 2.30 16.11
CA ALA A 519 -7.81 0.92 16.26
C ALA A 519 -9.33 0.81 16.44
N ALA A 520 -9.93 1.64 17.29
CA ALA A 520 -11.38 1.68 17.51
C ALA A 520 -12.16 2.11 16.26
N SER A 521 -11.57 2.92 15.38
CA SER A 521 -12.18 3.30 14.11
C SER A 521 -12.23 2.15 13.08
N GLY A 522 -11.57 1.02 13.36
CA GLY A 522 -11.58 -0.17 12.50
C GLY A 522 -10.84 0.02 11.18
N VAL A 523 -9.83 0.89 11.14
CA VAL A 523 -8.93 1.10 10.01
C VAL A 523 -7.58 0.45 10.26
N GLY A 524 -6.91 0.00 9.18
CA GLY A 524 -5.50 -0.39 9.24
C GLY A 524 -4.62 0.84 9.39
N PHE A 525 -3.53 0.73 10.14
CA PHE A 525 -2.56 1.83 10.24
C PHE A 525 -1.16 1.33 10.57
N VAL A 526 -0.17 2.16 10.19
CA VAL A 526 1.24 2.05 10.59
C VAL A 526 1.72 3.43 11.04
N ARG A 527 2.57 3.45 12.05
CA ARG A 527 3.11 4.67 12.65
C ARG A 527 4.55 4.90 12.20
N PHE A 528 4.89 6.15 11.94
CA PHE A 528 6.24 6.61 11.62
C PHE A 528 6.63 7.81 12.50
N ARG A 529 7.92 8.13 12.52
CA ARG A 529 8.47 9.36 13.08
C ARG A 529 9.27 10.09 12.02
N ARG A 530 9.07 11.40 11.92
CA ARG A 530 9.71 12.23 10.92
C ARG A 530 9.99 13.63 11.47
N LYS A 531 11.25 14.05 11.53
CA LYS A 531 11.64 15.39 11.98
C LYS A 531 11.01 15.80 13.33
N GLY A 532 10.90 14.86 14.28
CA GLY A 532 10.28 15.10 15.58
C GLY A 532 8.76 14.91 15.63
N GLU A 533 8.10 14.84 14.47
CA GLU A 533 6.65 14.65 14.33
C GLU A 533 6.29 13.17 14.31
N THR A 534 5.04 12.87 14.70
CA THR A 534 4.44 11.55 14.50
C THR A 534 3.58 11.57 13.23
N LEU A 535 3.72 10.53 12.45
CA LEU A 535 3.02 10.34 11.19
C LEU A 535 2.35 8.97 11.21
N TRP A 536 1.07 8.88 10.85
CA TRP A 536 0.33 7.64 10.68
C TRP A 536 -0.12 7.51 9.23
N PHE A 537 0.15 6.37 8.61
CA PHE A 537 -0.53 5.98 7.37
C PHE A 537 -1.75 5.18 7.77
N ALA A 538 -2.94 5.68 7.47
CA ALA A 538 -4.23 5.07 7.81
C ALA A 538 -4.98 4.66 6.56
N VAL A 539 -5.56 3.45 6.55
CA VAL A 539 -6.23 2.84 5.40
C VAL A 539 -7.57 2.29 5.82
N ASN A 540 -8.63 2.63 5.09
CA ASN A 540 -9.90 1.93 5.21
C ASN A 540 -9.86 0.65 4.36
N THR A 541 -9.58 -0.48 4.99
CA THR A 541 -9.57 -1.80 4.35
C THR A 541 -10.96 -2.45 4.26
N ASN A 542 -11.99 -1.79 4.77
CA ASN A 542 -13.37 -2.30 4.77
C ASN A 542 -14.11 -1.94 3.47
N GLU A 543 -15.23 -2.59 3.22
CA GLU A 543 -16.10 -2.34 2.06
C GLU A 543 -17.12 -1.21 2.30
N ALA A 544 -17.19 -0.63 3.50
CA ALA A 544 -18.02 0.50 3.85
C ALA A 544 -17.17 1.71 4.27
N PRO A 545 -17.66 2.94 4.09
CA PRO A 545 -17.01 4.14 4.62
C PRO A 545 -16.78 4.04 6.13
N ARG A 546 -15.70 4.65 6.63
CA ARG A 546 -15.34 4.68 8.05
C ARG A 546 -15.12 6.10 8.53
N THR A 547 -15.74 6.42 9.67
CA THR A 547 -15.38 7.61 10.43
C THR A 547 -14.16 7.31 11.27
N VAL A 548 -13.06 7.97 10.97
CA VAL A 548 -11.77 7.79 11.65
C VAL A 548 -11.61 8.88 12.69
N THR A 549 -11.69 8.50 13.96
CA THR A 549 -11.37 9.40 15.07
C THR A 549 -9.87 9.68 15.07
N LEU A 550 -9.51 10.96 15.09
CA LEU A 550 -8.10 11.35 15.04
C LEU A 550 -7.38 11.00 16.35
N PRO A 551 -6.13 10.50 16.30
CA PRO A 551 -5.32 10.21 17.50
C PRO A 551 -4.86 11.46 18.25
N ARG A 552 -5.08 12.65 17.68
CA ARG A 552 -4.88 13.97 18.28
C ARG A 552 -6.03 14.90 17.83
N PRO A 553 -6.38 15.92 18.60
CA PRO A 553 -7.52 16.82 18.29
C PRO A 553 -7.44 17.44 16.90
N GLN A 554 -6.24 17.78 16.46
CA GLN A 554 -5.98 18.40 15.17
C GLN A 554 -4.73 17.83 14.53
N LEU A 555 -4.77 17.60 13.23
CA LEU A 555 -3.69 17.00 12.45
C LEU A 555 -3.67 17.59 11.03
N TRP A 556 -2.56 17.39 10.34
CA TRP A 556 -2.50 17.52 8.89
C TRP A 556 -2.88 16.18 8.25
N ARG A 557 -3.86 16.22 7.34
CA ARG A 557 -4.17 15.11 6.43
C ARG A 557 -3.41 15.32 5.13
N LEU A 558 -2.62 14.33 4.72
CA LEU A 558 -1.97 14.29 3.42
C LEU A 558 -2.61 13.14 2.63
N ASP A 559 -3.26 13.46 1.53
CA ASP A 559 -3.93 12.50 0.67
C ASP A 559 -2.99 12.06 -0.47
N PRO A 560 -2.45 10.83 -0.45
CA PRO A 560 -1.50 10.41 -1.47
C PRO A 560 -2.15 10.13 -2.84
N LEU A 561 -3.48 9.98 -2.90
CA LEU A 561 -4.19 9.79 -4.17
C LEU A 561 -4.32 11.09 -4.95
N THR A 562 -4.60 12.19 -4.25
CA THR A 562 -4.81 13.51 -4.86
C THR A 562 -3.60 14.43 -4.75
N GLY A 563 -2.71 14.18 -3.79
CA GLY A 563 -1.61 15.08 -3.42
C GLY A 563 -2.07 16.24 -2.52
N GLU A 564 -3.32 16.30 -2.11
CA GLU A 564 -3.87 17.35 -1.26
C GLU A 564 -3.29 17.27 0.17
N ILE A 565 -3.06 18.44 0.78
CA ILE A 565 -2.67 18.59 2.18
C ILE A 565 -3.61 19.57 2.83
N ALA A 566 -4.36 19.12 3.83
CA ALA A 566 -5.36 19.90 4.54
C ALA A 566 -5.24 19.70 6.07
N ALA A 567 -5.55 20.75 6.84
CA ALA A 567 -5.73 20.59 8.27
C ALA A 567 -7.09 19.93 8.55
N VAL A 568 -7.13 19.05 9.55
CA VAL A 568 -8.33 18.31 9.95
C VAL A 568 -8.44 18.26 11.48
N ALA A 569 -9.68 18.22 11.99
CA ALA A 569 -9.95 18.17 13.41
C ALA A 569 -11.01 17.10 13.76
N GLY A 570 -10.93 16.54 14.96
CA GLY A 570 -11.90 15.59 15.51
C GLY A 570 -11.93 14.26 14.79
N SER A 571 -12.51 14.20 13.60
CA SER A 571 -12.60 12.97 12.79
C SER A 571 -12.58 13.28 11.29
N ILE A 572 -12.29 12.25 10.48
CA ILE A 572 -12.36 12.29 9.02
C ILE A 572 -13.14 11.10 8.49
N GLN A 573 -13.71 11.24 7.29
CA GLN A 573 -14.29 10.12 6.55
C GLN A 573 -13.25 9.52 5.62
N LEU A 574 -13.13 8.20 5.60
CA LEU A 574 -12.37 7.44 4.63
C LEU A 574 -13.29 6.48 3.88
N GLU A 575 -13.40 6.69 2.58
CA GLU A 575 -14.13 5.80 1.68
C GLU A 575 -13.45 4.42 1.60
N PRO A 576 -14.18 3.37 1.17
CA PRO A 576 -13.62 2.03 0.98
C PRO A 576 -12.36 2.03 0.13
N GLY A 577 -11.28 1.47 0.67
CA GLY A 577 -9.98 1.43 -0.01
C GLY A 577 -9.25 2.76 -0.12
N HIS A 578 -9.70 3.82 0.56
CA HIS A 578 -8.96 5.08 0.65
C HIS A 578 -7.96 5.06 1.80
N ALA A 579 -6.89 5.82 1.62
CA ALA A 579 -5.81 5.96 2.59
C ALA A 579 -5.40 7.43 2.71
N CYS A 580 -4.84 7.79 3.86
CA CYS A 580 -4.19 9.08 4.05
C CYS A 580 -3.06 8.98 5.06
N PHE A 581 -2.15 9.94 5.00
CA PHE A 581 -1.28 10.20 6.13
C PHE A 581 -1.94 11.23 7.07
N LEU A 582 -1.76 11.01 8.37
CA LEU A 582 -2.12 11.93 9.43
C LEU A 582 -0.83 12.34 10.12
N GLN A 583 -0.51 13.63 10.16
CA GLN A 583 0.75 14.15 10.70
C GLN A 583 0.48 15.20 11.78
N THR A 584 1.23 15.11 12.88
CA THR A 584 1.26 16.16 13.90
C THR A 584 1.96 17.43 13.36
N GLY A 585 1.65 18.60 13.93
CA GLY A 585 2.31 19.86 13.58
C GLY A 585 1.63 21.03 14.27
N ALA A 586 2.38 22.09 14.64
CA ALA A 586 1.89 23.17 15.49
C ALA A 586 0.81 24.04 14.85
N GLU A 587 0.80 24.22 13.52
CA GLU A 587 -0.17 25.06 12.83
C GLU A 587 -1.53 24.39 12.56
N ALA A 588 -1.65 23.08 12.76
CA ALA A 588 -2.95 22.42 12.67
C ALA A 588 -3.91 22.91 13.79
N ALA A 589 -3.35 23.52 14.82
CA ALA A 589 -4.10 23.95 16.00
C ALA A 589 -5.05 25.13 15.76
N ASP A 590 -4.80 25.96 14.75
CA ASP A 590 -5.54 27.23 14.55
C ASP A 590 -6.50 27.20 13.34
N VAL A 591 -6.57 26.10 12.60
CA VAL A 591 -7.41 26.00 11.40
C VAL A 591 -8.74 25.36 11.76
N MET A 592 -9.77 26.15 11.95
CA MET A 592 -11.15 25.66 11.89
C MET A 592 -11.41 25.13 10.46
N PRO A 593 -11.97 23.93 10.29
CA PRO A 593 -12.42 23.50 8.98
C PRO A 593 -13.41 24.55 8.45
N PRO A 594 -13.23 25.04 7.21
CA PRO A 594 -14.14 26.00 6.64
C PRO A 594 -15.55 25.41 6.60
N ALA A 595 -16.53 26.20 6.99
CA ALA A 595 -17.94 25.86 6.81
C ALA A 595 -18.15 25.43 5.35
N ARG A 596 -18.88 24.36 5.11
CA ARG A 596 -19.20 23.94 3.74
C ARG A 596 -20.13 24.99 3.14
N PRO A 597 -19.72 25.72 2.10
CA PRO A 597 -20.60 26.69 1.46
C PRO A 597 -21.80 25.94 0.85
N PRO A 598 -22.96 26.61 0.72
CA PRO A 598 -24.10 26.06 0.02
C PRO A 598 -23.68 25.63 -1.41
N VAL A 599 -24.20 24.54 -1.89
CA VAL A 599 -23.86 24.00 -3.22
C VAL A 599 -25.12 23.87 -4.07
N ARG A 600 -25.00 24.23 -5.36
CA ARG A 600 -26.01 23.92 -6.37
C ARG A 600 -25.60 22.64 -7.08
N ARG A 601 -26.51 21.67 -7.19
CA ARG A 601 -26.33 20.45 -7.97
C ARG A 601 -26.97 20.59 -9.33
N THR A 602 -26.20 20.27 -10.37
CA THR A 602 -26.65 20.25 -11.77
C THR A 602 -26.33 18.90 -12.38
N SER A 603 -27.33 18.21 -12.92
CA SER A 603 -27.12 17.00 -13.71
C SER A 603 -26.65 17.37 -15.11
N LEU A 604 -25.62 16.70 -15.62
CA LEU A 604 -25.11 16.86 -16.98
C LEU A 604 -25.66 15.70 -17.85
N ASP A 605 -26.93 15.84 -18.25
CA ASP A 605 -27.65 14.74 -18.89
C ASP A 605 -27.26 14.53 -20.36
N GLY A 606 -26.52 15.46 -20.97
CA GLY A 606 -26.06 15.34 -22.36
C GLY A 606 -26.75 16.34 -23.34
N PRO A 607 -26.61 16.17 -24.64
CA PRO A 607 -26.03 15.00 -25.33
C PRO A 607 -24.51 14.85 -25.16
N TRP A 608 -24.05 13.61 -25.33
CA TRP A 608 -22.63 13.25 -25.19
C TRP A 608 -22.09 12.77 -26.55
N GLU A 609 -21.06 13.43 -27.05
CA GLU A 609 -20.25 12.93 -28.15
C GLU A 609 -19.30 11.86 -27.65
N LEU A 610 -19.32 10.67 -28.23
CA LEU A 610 -18.46 9.55 -27.89
C LEU A 610 -17.50 9.26 -29.04
N VAL A 611 -16.19 9.40 -28.79
CA VAL A 611 -15.15 9.17 -29.79
C VAL A 611 -14.02 8.30 -29.23
N PRO A 612 -13.41 7.42 -30.07
CA PRO A 612 -12.24 6.64 -29.64
C PRO A 612 -11.00 7.53 -29.50
N VAL A 613 -10.19 7.23 -28.49
CA VAL A 613 -8.89 7.88 -28.26
C VAL A 613 -7.74 6.96 -28.67
N CYS A 614 -7.74 5.74 -28.16
CA CYS A 614 -6.74 4.71 -28.49
C CYS A 614 -7.25 3.33 -28.08
N GLY A 615 -6.70 2.28 -28.68
CA GLY A 615 -7.03 0.89 -28.37
C GLY A 615 -7.35 0.08 -29.62
N GLY A 616 -7.96 -1.08 -29.42
CA GLY A 616 -8.36 -2.02 -30.48
C GLY A 616 -8.72 -3.39 -29.92
N PRO A 617 -9.10 -4.34 -30.74
CA PRO A 617 -9.64 -4.21 -32.12
C PRO A 617 -11.08 -3.73 -32.13
N GLY A 618 -11.67 -3.59 -33.30
CA GLY A 618 -13.09 -3.24 -33.43
C GLY A 618 -13.39 -1.85 -32.88
N THR A 619 -12.51 -0.88 -33.15
CA THR A 619 -12.68 0.52 -32.71
C THR A 619 -14.09 1.02 -32.98
N PRO A 620 -14.86 1.41 -31.94
CA PRO A 620 -16.21 1.92 -32.11
C PRO A 620 -16.21 3.18 -32.97
N ALA A 621 -17.16 3.30 -33.88
CA ALA A 621 -17.35 4.54 -34.64
C ALA A 621 -17.79 5.68 -33.71
N PRO A 622 -17.37 6.93 -33.96
CA PRO A 622 -17.90 8.10 -33.29
C PRO A 622 -19.42 8.14 -33.31
N ARG A 623 -20.06 8.49 -32.23
CA ARG A 623 -21.52 8.57 -32.11
C ARG A 623 -21.96 9.53 -31.04
N THR A 624 -23.18 10.01 -31.10
CA THR A 624 -23.81 10.83 -30.07
C THR A 624 -24.73 9.95 -29.22
N LEU A 625 -24.62 10.09 -27.92
CA LEU A 625 -25.47 9.45 -26.91
C LEU A 625 -26.38 10.51 -26.30
N ALA A 626 -27.66 10.22 -26.14
CA ALA A 626 -28.60 11.11 -25.49
C ALA A 626 -28.27 11.28 -23.99
N LYS A 627 -27.69 10.25 -23.38
CA LYS A 627 -27.18 10.22 -21.98
C LYS A 627 -25.93 9.34 -21.89
N THR A 628 -25.23 9.40 -20.77
CA THR A 628 -24.12 8.49 -20.49
C THR A 628 -24.50 7.02 -20.67
N GLY A 629 -23.55 6.18 -21.03
CA GLY A 629 -23.79 4.74 -21.26
C GLY A 629 -22.54 4.00 -21.75
N PRO A 630 -22.62 2.66 -21.84
CA PRO A 630 -21.49 1.84 -22.23
C PRO A 630 -21.17 1.97 -23.72
N TRP A 631 -19.88 1.81 -24.07
CA TRP A 631 -19.45 1.62 -25.46
C TRP A 631 -19.20 0.17 -25.84
N SER A 632 -19.13 -0.72 -24.84
CA SER A 632 -18.79 -2.13 -25.03
C SER A 632 -19.83 -2.92 -25.85
N ARG A 633 -20.94 -2.28 -26.28
CA ARG A 633 -21.89 -2.82 -27.25
C ARG A 633 -22.00 -1.92 -28.46
N ASN A 634 -22.11 -2.56 -29.60
CA ASN A 634 -22.39 -1.89 -30.88
C ASN A 634 -23.84 -1.36 -30.93
N ALA A 635 -24.18 -0.60 -31.95
CA ALA A 635 -25.53 -0.05 -32.11
C ALA A 635 -26.62 -1.14 -32.28
N ASP A 636 -26.25 -2.28 -32.82
CA ASP A 636 -27.11 -3.46 -32.97
C ASP A 636 -27.23 -4.32 -31.69
N GLY A 637 -26.59 -3.90 -30.60
CA GLY A 637 -26.58 -4.60 -29.32
C GLY A 637 -25.52 -5.72 -29.20
N SER A 638 -24.80 -6.04 -30.28
CA SER A 638 -23.74 -7.04 -30.27
C SER A 638 -22.57 -6.62 -29.36
N GLU A 639 -21.85 -7.61 -28.83
CA GLU A 639 -20.67 -7.38 -28.00
C GLU A 639 -19.53 -6.78 -28.82
N ASN A 640 -18.91 -5.70 -28.32
CA ASN A 640 -17.72 -5.11 -28.92
C ASN A 640 -16.49 -5.44 -28.04
N PRO A 641 -15.48 -6.15 -28.55
CA PRO A 641 -14.28 -6.52 -27.79
C PRO A 641 -13.29 -5.37 -27.64
N PHE A 642 -13.62 -4.16 -28.04
CA PHE A 642 -12.72 -3.01 -27.96
C PHE A 642 -12.15 -2.84 -26.55
N CYS A 643 -10.84 -2.73 -26.48
CA CYS A 643 -10.06 -2.54 -25.29
C CYS A 643 -9.19 -1.30 -25.49
N GLY A 644 -9.41 -0.28 -24.66
CA GLY A 644 -8.76 1.01 -24.83
C GLY A 644 -9.46 2.14 -24.11
N THR A 645 -9.37 3.33 -24.68
CA THR A 645 -9.91 4.57 -24.11
C THR A 645 -10.89 5.23 -25.09
N MET A 646 -12.05 5.59 -24.57
CA MET A 646 -13.05 6.40 -25.27
C MET A 646 -13.22 7.74 -24.55
N ARG A 647 -13.44 8.81 -25.31
CA ARG A 647 -13.76 10.14 -24.77
C ARG A 647 -15.23 10.42 -24.92
N TYR A 648 -15.86 10.79 -23.81
CA TYR A 648 -17.19 11.40 -23.74
C TYR A 648 -17.02 12.91 -23.67
N ARG A 649 -17.63 13.65 -24.57
CA ARG A 649 -17.65 15.12 -24.59
C ARG A 649 -19.06 15.62 -24.44
N CYS A 650 -19.28 16.57 -23.54
CA CYS A 650 -20.52 17.26 -23.28
C CYS A 650 -20.29 18.77 -23.21
N THR A 651 -21.24 19.56 -23.76
CA THR A 651 -21.25 21.02 -23.61
C THR A 651 -22.42 21.42 -22.71
N PHE A 652 -22.16 22.31 -21.74
CA PHE A 652 -23.16 22.73 -20.77
C PHE A 652 -22.93 24.17 -20.29
N ASP A 653 -23.96 24.76 -19.68
CA ASP A 653 -23.89 26.07 -19.07
C ASP A 653 -23.87 25.94 -17.53
N ALA A 654 -23.16 26.85 -16.87
CA ALA A 654 -23.02 26.88 -15.43
C ALA A 654 -23.06 28.36 -14.93
N ALA A 655 -24.27 28.88 -14.76
CA ALA A 655 -24.50 30.29 -14.47
C ALA A 655 -23.70 30.83 -13.24
N ASP A 656 -23.46 29.99 -12.23
CA ASP A 656 -22.80 30.37 -10.97
C ASP A 656 -21.40 29.75 -10.82
N GLY A 657 -20.71 29.45 -11.92
CA GLY A 657 -19.50 28.63 -11.93
C GLY A 657 -18.22 29.27 -11.37
N ALA A 658 -18.20 30.56 -11.03
CA ALA A 658 -16.96 31.29 -10.69
C ALA A 658 -16.25 30.75 -9.42
N ALA A 659 -16.99 30.30 -8.43
CA ALA A 659 -16.46 29.84 -7.13
C ALA A 659 -15.89 28.39 -7.16
N GLY A 660 -15.96 27.67 -8.29
CA GLY A 660 -15.55 26.29 -8.39
C GLY A 660 -16.55 25.31 -7.76
N GLY A 661 -16.13 24.04 -7.58
CA GLY A 661 -17.03 23.02 -7.06
C GLY A 661 -16.46 21.61 -7.11
N THR A 662 -17.34 20.63 -7.30
CA THR A 662 -16.97 19.21 -7.49
C THR A 662 -17.75 18.62 -8.66
N LEU A 663 -17.09 17.75 -9.42
CA LEU A 663 -17.68 16.95 -10.50
C LEU A 663 -17.67 15.49 -10.09
N ASP A 664 -18.86 14.88 -10.00
CA ASP A 664 -19.02 13.46 -9.73
C ASP A 664 -19.48 12.74 -10.99
N LEU A 665 -18.72 11.74 -11.42
CA LEU A 665 -19.00 10.93 -12.60
C LEU A 665 -19.88 9.71 -12.30
N GLY A 666 -20.19 9.45 -11.03
CA GLY A 666 -20.96 8.28 -10.61
C GLY A 666 -20.25 6.96 -10.88
N ASP A 667 -20.75 6.15 -11.79
CA ASP A 667 -20.20 4.83 -12.12
C ASP A 667 -19.34 4.85 -13.41
N VAL A 668 -18.05 4.57 -13.26
CA VAL A 668 -17.05 4.53 -14.33
C VAL A 668 -16.42 3.13 -14.39
N ARG A 669 -16.18 2.63 -15.60
CA ARG A 669 -15.57 1.31 -15.85
C ARG A 669 -14.38 1.44 -16.81
N GLU A 670 -13.06 1.54 -16.32
CA GLU A 670 -12.60 1.41 -14.92
C GLU A 670 -11.93 2.69 -14.41
N ALA A 671 -11.37 3.51 -15.29
CA ALA A 671 -10.66 4.71 -14.91
C ALA A 671 -11.11 5.90 -15.77
N ALA A 672 -11.13 7.09 -15.18
CA ALA A 672 -11.48 8.33 -15.86
C ALA A 672 -10.40 9.38 -15.73
N ARG A 673 -10.04 10.03 -16.85
CA ARG A 673 -9.32 11.29 -16.88
C ARG A 673 -10.26 12.39 -17.32
N VAL A 674 -10.27 13.51 -16.63
CA VAL A 674 -11.21 14.61 -16.86
C VAL A 674 -10.48 15.87 -17.26
N CYS A 675 -10.94 16.48 -18.37
CA CYS A 675 -10.56 17.83 -18.76
C CYS A 675 -11.81 18.73 -18.83
N LEU A 676 -11.74 19.88 -18.20
CA LEU A 676 -12.80 20.90 -18.24
C LEU A 676 -12.25 22.18 -18.87
N ASN A 677 -12.86 22.60 -19.98
CA ASN A 677 -12.41 23.76 -20.77
C ASN A 677 -10.92 23.72 -21.15
N GLY A 678 -10.40 22.50 -21.44
CA GLY A 678 -9.00 22.25 -21.76
C GLY A 678 -8.08 22.16 -20.53
N ARG A 679 -8.58 22.37 -19.31
CA ARG A 679 -7.83 22.19 -18.06
C ARG A 679 -7.96 20.74 -17.58
N ASP A 680 -6.83 20.06 -17.39
CA ASP A 680 -6.78 18.72 -16.80
C ASP A 680 -7.13 18.77 -15.30
N LEU A 681 -8.17 18.06 -14.89
CA LEU A 681 -8.58 17.88 -13.50
C LEU A 681 -7.98 16.61 -12.89
N GLY A 682 -7.19 15.86 -13.65
CA GLY A 682 -6.52 14.66 -13.22
C GLY A 682 -7.25 13.36 -13.56
N THR A 683 -6.75 12.26 -12.98
CA THR A 683 -7.25 10.91 -13.23
C THR A 683 -7.77 10.29 -11.93
N ARG A 684 -8.89 9.58 -12.01
CA ARG A 684 -9.41 8.71 -10.94
C ARG A 684 -9.54 7.30 -11.47
N PHE A 685 -9.07 6.35 -10.70
CA PHE A 685 -9.03 4.93 -11.08
C PHE A 685 -9.71 4.01 -10.03
N MET A 686 -10.45 4.62 -9.12
CA MET A 686 -11.30 3.94 -8.12
C MET A 686 -12.41 4.87 -7.65
N LYS A 687 -13.47 4.29 -7.08
CA LYS A 687 -14.57 5.05 -6.46
C LYS A 687 -14.11 5.81 -5.20
N PRO A 688 -14.71 6.98 -4.91
CA PRO A 688 -15.64 7.73 -5.75
C PRO A 688 -14.90 8.47 -6.90
N TYR A 689 -15.55 8.56 -8.07
CA TYR A 689 -14.99 9.26 -9.23
C TYR A 689 -15.32 10.76 -9.17
N VAL A 690 -14.83 11.41 -8.11
CA VAL A 690 -15.08 12.83 -7.81
C VAL A 690 -13.85 13.66 -8.10
N PHE A 691 -14.04 14.79 -8.78
CA PHE A 691 -12.98 15.70 -9.19
C PHE A 691 -13.23 17.09 -8.61
N ALA A 692 -12.22 17.71 -8.03
CA ALA A 692 -12.30 19.11 -7.64
C ALA A 692 -12.31 20.01 -8.89
N VAL A 693 -13.26 20.90 -8.96
CA VAL A 693 -13.33 21.95 -9.99
C VAL A 693 -12.80 23.24 -9.37
N PRO A 694 -11.60 23.70 -9.77
CA PRO A 694 -11.02 24.90 -9.18
C PRO A 694 -11.83 26.16 -9.48
N PRO A 695 -11.76 27.19 -8.64
CA PRO A 695 -12.32 28.49 -8.92
C PRO A 695 -11.84 29.04 -10.29
N GLY A 696 -12.74 29.61 -11.05
CA GLY A 696 -12.48 30.15 -12.39
C GLY A 696 -12.29 29.09 -13.50
N ALA A 697 -12.46 27.80 -13.22
CA ALA A 697 -12.43 26.75 -14.25
C ALA A 697 -13.72 26.66 -15.05
N LEU A 698 -14.84 27.09 -14.50
CA LEU A 698 -16.14 27.13 -15.15
C LEU A 698 -16.39 28.51 -15.79
N ARG A 699 -17.13 28.50 -16.89
CA ARG A 699 -17.69 29.65 -17.59
C ARG A 699 -19.19 29.69 -17.36
N ALA A 700 -19.80 30.87 -17.45
CA ALA A 700 -21.23 30.97 -17.34
C ALA A 700 -21.96 30.19 -18.45
N MET A 701 -21.38 30.14 -19.66
CA MET A 701 -21.93 29.47 -20.83
C MET A 701 -20.85 28.73 -21.61
N GLY A 702 -21.24 27.66 -22.32
CA GLY A 702 -20.41 26.95 -23.26
C GLY A 702 -19.23 26.20 -22.63
N ASN A 703 -19.39 25.65 -21.44
CA ASN A 703 -18.36 24.76 -20.87
C ASN A 703 -18.24 23.48 -21.69
N VAL A 704 -17.02 23.04 -21.87
CA VAL A 704 -16.71 21.78 -22.55
C VAL A 704 -16.11 20.82 -21.53
N LEU A 705 -16.78 19.71 -21.28
CA LEU A 705 -16.31 18.61 -20.43
C LEU A 705 -15.89 17.44 -21.30
N ASP A 706 -14.63 17.03 -21.19
CA ASP A 706 -14.08 15.81 -21.74
C ASP A 706 -13.83 14.79 -20.62
N VAL A 707 -14.41 13.61 -20.76
CA VAL A 707 -14.19 12.47 -19.85
C VAL A 707 -13.60 11.31 -20.67
N GLU A 708 -12.31 11.06 -20.53
CA GLU A 708 -11.65 9.91 -21.13
C GLU A 708 -11.80 8.72 -20.19
N VAL A 709 -12.50 7.67 -20.59
CA VAL A 709 -12.68 6.45 -19.82
C VAL A 709 -11.88 5.31 -20.42
N THR A 710 -11.12 4.61 -19.60
CA THR A 710 -10.27 3.48 -19.97
C THR A 710 -10.80 2.21 -19.31
N ASN A 711 -10.98 1.13 -20.09
CA ASN A 711 -11.42 -0.18 -19.61
C ASN A 711 -10.26 -1.16 -19.40
N THR A 712 -10.58 -2.38 -18.92
CA THR A 712 -9.65 -3.51 -18.83
C THR A 712 -9.46 -4.20 -20.18
N GLY A 713 -8.50 -5.15 -20.26
CA GLY A 713 -8.27 -5.99 -21.44
C GLY A 713 -9.19 -7.21 -21.56
N SER A 714 -10.07 -7.42 -20.59
CA SER A 714 -10.90 -8.61 -20.41
C SER A 714 -11.68 -9.03 -21.66
N ASN A 715 -12.48 -8.11 -22.24
CA ASN A 715 -13.31 -8.39 -23.40
C ASN A 715 -12.50 -8.77 -24.65
N ARG A 716 -11.34 -8.17 -24.83
CA ARG A 716 -10.42 -8.49 -25.93
C ARG A 716 -9.79 -9.86 -25.77
N LEU A 717 -9.36 -10.22 -24.56
CA LEU A 717 -8.80 -11.53 -24.29
C LEU A 717 -9.84 -12.64 -24.50
N ARG A 718 -11.07 -12.40 -24.03
CA ARG A 718 -12.22 -13.26 -24.26
C ARG A 718 -12.49 -13.48 -25.75
N ASP A 719 -12.44 -12.44 -26.58
CA ASP A 719 -12.60 -12.53 -28.02
C ASP A 719 -11.48 -13.33 -28.70
N LEU A 720 -10.22 -13.16 -28.28
CA LEU A 720 -9.10 -13.94 -28.80
C LEU A 720 -9.30 -15.43 -28.58
N ASP A 721 -9.64 -15.84 -27.37
CA ASP A 721 -9.85 -17.26 -27.04
C ASP A 721 -11.09 -17.83 -27.75
N ARG A 722 -12.18 -17.05 -27.90
CA ARG A 722 -13.37 -17.44 -28.71
C ARG A 722 -13.05 -17.67 -30.18
N ARG A 723 -12.15 -16.87 -30.74
CA ARG A 723 -11.71 -17.01 -32.13
C ARG A 723 -10.60 -18.04 -32.32
N GLY A 724 -10.12 -18.68 -31.23
CA GLY A 724 -9.04 -19.66 -31.29
C GLY A 724 -7.68 -19.06 -31.68
N VAL A 725 -7.42 -17.78 -31.41
CA VAL A 725 -6.15 -17.13 -31.73
C VAL A 725 -5.05 -17.69 -30.83
N ALA A 726 -3.96 -18.15 -31.41
CA ALA A 726 -2.83 -18.70 -30.69
C ALA A 726 -1.96 -17.55 -30.10
N TRP A 727 -2.20 -17.17 -28.84
CA TRP A 727 -1.40 -16.19 -28.11
C TRP A 727 -0.62 -16.79 -26.92
N LYS A 728 -0.98 -18.00 -26.50
CA LYS A 728 -0.33 -18.78 -25.42
C LYS A 728 0.84 -19.57 -26.02
N ILE A 729 1.95 -18.91 -26.29
CA ILE A 729 3.06 -19.41 -27.13
C ILE A 729 4.34 -19.71 -26.34
N PHE A 730 4.27 -19.90 -25.03
CA PHE A 730 5.44 -20.06 -24.19
C PHE A 730 5.90 -21.55 -24.10
N THR A 731 7.21 -21.77 -23.85
CA THR A 731 7.82 -23.12 -23.95
C THR A 731 7.70 -23.95 -22.67
N ASP A 732 7.47 -23.33 -21.52
CA ASP A 732 7.22 -24.01 -20.25
C ASP A 732 5.76 -23.82 -19.86
N ILE A 733 5.46 -23.22 -18.71
CA ILE A 733 4.11 -22.94 -18.29
C ILE A 733 3.52 -21.81 -19.16
N ASN A 734 2.34 -22.06 -19.67
CA ASN A 734 1.53 -21.01 -20.32
C ASN A 734 0.60 -20.36 -19.31
N MET A 735 -0.25 -19.43 -19.81
CA MET A 735 -1.24 -18.78 -18.99
C MET A 735 -2.17 -19.82 -18.35
N VAL A 736 -2.34 -19.72 -17.06
CA VAL A 736 -3.14 -20.64 -16.23
C VAL A 736 -4.20 -19.89 -15.42
N SER A 737 -5.25 -20.62 -15.07
CA SER A 737 -6.22 -20.21 -14.07
C SER A 737 -5.61 -20.37 -12.66
N LYS A 738 -6.27 -19.82 -11.65
CA LYS A 738 -5.89 -20.00 -10.24
C LYS A 738 -5.79 -21.47 -9.76
N ASP A 739 -6.42 -22.39 -10.47
CA ASP A 739 -6.29 -23.84 -10.22
C ASP A 739 -5.12 -24.49 -10.99
N TYR A 740 -4.22 -23.68 -11.57
CA TYR A 740 -3.12 -24.12 -12.44
C TYR A 740 -3.56 -24.96 -13.66
N LYS A 741 -4.80 -24.80 -14.10
CA LYS A 741 -5.30 -25.37 -15.37
C LYS A 741 -5.05 -24.37 -16.49
N PRO A 742 -4.93 -24.82 -17.75
CA PRO A 742 -4.84 -23.89 -18.89
C PRO A 742 -5.95 -22.85 -18.86
N LEU A 743 -5.58 -21.58 -18.96
CA LEU A 743 -6.52 -20.47 -18.99
C LEU A 743 -7.44 -20.58 -20.20
N ASP A 744 -8.74 -20.44 -19.99
CA ASP A 744 -9.76 -20.35 -21.01
C ASP A 744 -10.55 -19.05 -20.82
N ALA A 745 -10.03 -17.96 -21.39
CA ALA A 745 -10.66 -16.65 -21.28
C ALA A 745 -11.97 -16.54 -22.11
N SER A 746 -12.29 -17.52 -22.97
CA SER A 746 -13.60 -17.54 -23.67
C SER A 746 -14.77 -17.58 -22.68
N LYS A 747 -14.51 -18.06 -21.46
CA LYS A 747 -15.47 -18.16 -20.35
C LYS A 747 -15.60 -16.89 -19.51
N TYR A 748 -14.76 -15.91 -19.73
CA TYR A 748 -14.89 -14.65 -19.00
C TYR A 748 -16.26 -14.02 -19.24
N PRO A 749 -16.89 -13.45 -18.20
CA PRO A 749 -18.10 -12.65 -18.40
C PRO A 749 -17.77 -11.47 -19.31
N PHE A 750 -18.74 -11.07 -20.12
CA PHE A 750 -18.60 -9.83 -20.87
C PHE A 750 -18.76 -8.63 -19.93
N GLU A 751 -17.79 -7.72 -19.93
CA GLU A 751 -17.76 -6.57 -19.03
C GLU A 751 -18.30 -5.31 -19.75
N ALA A 752 -19.21 -4.60 -19.05
CA ALA A 752 -19.63 -3.28 -19.50
C ALA A 752 -18.46 -2.29 -19.32
N ALA A 753 -18.21 -1.48 -20.34
CA ALA A 753 -17.15 -0.47 -20.32
C ALA A 753 -17.72 0.90 -20.68
N GLY A 754 -17.34 1.94 -19.95
CA GLY A 754 -17.76 3.30 -20.21
C GLY A 754 -18.11 4.13 -18.99
N LEU A 755 -18.72 5.28 -19.24
CA LEU A 755 -19.31 6.18 -18.25
C LEU A 755 -20.77 5.77 -18.06
N LEU A 756 -21.05 5.02 -16.98
CA LEU A 756 -22.35 4.37 -16.76
C LEU A 756 -23.24 5.15 -15.77
N GLY A 757 -22.63 5.99 -14.93
CA GLY A 757 -23.34 6.82 -13.97
C GLY A 757 -23.85 8.14 -14.56
N SER A 758 -24.77 8.79 -13.85
CA SER A 758 -25.13 10.18 -14.10
C SER A 758 -23.98 11.09 -13.66
N VAL A 759 -23.67 12.08 -14.49
CA VAL A 759 -22.63 13.07 -14.17
C VAL A 759 -23.28 14.25 -13.46
N THR A 760 -22.78 14.57 -12.27
CA THR A 760 -23.31 15.67 -11.46
C THR A 760 -22.22 16.70 -11.20
N LEU A 761 -22.52 17.95 -11.44
CA LEU A 761 -21.70 19.10 -11.10
C LEU A 761 -22.29 19.79 -9.84
N GLU A 762 -21.53 19.87 -8.79
CA GLU A 762 -21.83 20.70 -7.61
C GLU A 762 -20.99 21.97 -7.70
N THR A 763 -21.64 23.13 -7.82
CA THR A 763 -20.98 24.44 -7.78
C THR A 763 -21.20 25.10 -6.43
N ARG A 764 -20.18 25.78 -5.93
CA ARG A 764 -20.32 26.63 -4.74
C ARG A 764 -21.13 27.86 -5.10
N VAL A 765 -22.08 28.19 -4.26
CA VAL A 765 -22.86 29.44 -4.40
C VAL A 765 -22.12 30.56 -3.69
N GLU A 766 -21.87 31.68 -4.37
CA GLU A 766 -21.25 32.83 -3.70
C GLU A 766 -22.22 33.42 -2.65
N GLU A 767 -21.68 33.92 -1.53
CA GLU A 767 -22.45 34.42 -0.38
C GLU A 767 -23.53 35.45 -0.77
N LYS A 768 -23.29 36.23 -1.80
CA LYS A 768 -24.24 37.26 -2.26
C LYS A 768 -25.56 36.66 -2.78
N ASP A 769 -25.50 35.52 -3.47
CA ASP A 769 -26.70 34.79 -3.93
C ASP A 769 -27.39 34.01 -2.79
N ALA A 770 -26.64 33.65 -1.76
CA ALA A 770 -27.17 33.06 -0.54
C ALA A 770 -27.95 34.07 0.27
N GLU A 771 -27.47 35.31 0.40
CA GLU A 771 -28.17 36.40 1.06
C GLU A 771 -29.50 36.75 0.38
N ASP A 772 -29.53 36.81 -0.97
CA ASP A 772 -30.78 37.12 -1.72
C ASP A 772 -31.83 35.99 -1.62
N LYS A 773 -31.43 34.74 -1.51
CA LYS A 773 -32.33 33.58 -1.35
C LYS A 773 -32.77 33.37 0.09
N MET A 774 -31.94 33.74 1.07
CA MET A 774 -32.24 33.66 2.50
C MET A 774 -33.12 34.82 2.98
N ALA A 775 -33.16 35.94 2.28
CA ALA A 775 -34.12 37.00 2.53
C ALA A 775 -35.60 36.55 2.42
N GLY A 776 -35.87 35.35 1.86
CA GLY A 776 -37.21 34.73 1.85
C GLY A 776 -37.50 33.81 3.04
N PHE A 777 -36.51 33.51 3.91
CA PHE A 777 -36.71 32.73 5.14
C PHE A 777 -36.67 33.64 6.36
N ALA A 778 -37.80 34.32 6.63
CA ALA A 778 -37.98 35.00 7.88
C ALA A 778 -38.30 33.97 8.98
N ALA A 779 -37.31 33.59 9.78
CA ALA A 779 -37.59 33.00 11.06
C ALA A 779 -38.21 34.06 11.95
N ALA A 780 -39.31 33.77 12.60
CA ALA A 780 -39.88 34.65 13.60
C ALA A 780 -39.00 34.58 14.87
N LEU A 781 -37.94 35.38 14.90
CA LEU A 781 -37.32 35.79 16.14
C LEU A 781 -38.20 36.89 16.69
N VAL A 782 -38.87 36.61 17.82
CA VAL A 782 -39.77 37.59 18.49
C VAL A 782 -38.99 38.10 19.68
N ASP A 783 -38.73 39.41 19.71
CA ASP A 783 -38.24 40.05 20.91
C ASP A 783 -39.42 40.33 21.88
N ALA A 784 -39.14 40.71 23.09
CA ALA A 784 -40.16 41.05 24.10
C ALA A 784 -41.06 42.25 23.70
N GLY A 785 -40.81 42.92 22.60
CA GLY A 785 -41.51 44.12 22.09
C GLY A 785 -42.06 44.02 20.68
N GLY A 786 -41.81 42.94 19.93
CA GLY A 786 -42.24 42.78 18.54
C GLY A 786 -41.39 41.87 17.68
N ALA A 787 -41.77 41.70 16.42
CA ALA A 787 -41.02 40.88 15.45
C ALA A 787 -39.71 41.56 15.05
N VAL A 788 -38.58 40.84 15.08
CA VAL A 788 -37.30 41.27 14.53
C VAL A 788 -37.43 41.40 13.02
N GLN A 789 -37.10 42.58 12.47
CA GLN A 789 -37.21 42.83 11.02
C GLN A 789 -35.97 42.30 10.26
N ALA A 790 -36.18 41.95 9.01
CA ALA A 790 -35.06 41.55 8.13
C ALA A 790 -34.03 42.71 8.02
N GLY A 791 -32.78 42.46 8.42
CA GLY A 791 -31.72 43.48 8.47
C GLY A 791 -31.20 43.81 9.87
N ASP A 792 -31.87 43.34 10.91
CA ASP A 792 -31.37 43.53 12.28
C ASP A 792 -30.19 42.60 12.56
N VAL A 793 -29.07 43.16 12.98
CA VAL A 793 -27.86 42.37 13.34
C VAL A 793 -28.04 41.89 14.78
N LEU A 794 -28.21 40.59 14.93
CA LEU A 794 -28.30 39.93 16.24
C LEU A 794 -26.96 39.23 16.53
N PRO A 795 -26.09 39.77 17.38
CA PRO A 795 -24.87 39.07 17.75
C PRO A 795 -25.21 37.90 18.68
N MET A 796 -25.05 36.69 18.16
CA MET A 796 -25.31 35.46 18.88
C MET A 796 -24.16 34.49 18.74
N ARG A 797 -23.92 33.70 19.78
CA ARG A 797 -22.98 32.61 19.78
C ARG A 797 -23.72 31.31 20.05
N LEU A 798 -23.57 30.33 19.15
CA LEU A 798 -24.14 28.98 19.32
C LEU A 798 -23.09 28.01 19.81
N ASP A 799 -23.45 27.23 20.81
CA ASP A 799 -22.68 26.07 21.25
C ASP A 799 -23.21 24.82 20.51
N PRO A 800 -22.34 23.99 19.93
CA PRO A 800 -22.76 22.79 19.19
C PRO A 800 -23.38 21.69 20.09
N SER A 801 -23.56 21.92 21.38
CA SER A 801 -24.16 20.95 22.33
C SER A 801 -25.68 21.10 22.54
N PHE A 802 -26.36 21.87 21.72
CA PHE A 802 -27.82 22.09 21.83
C PHE A 802 -28.61 20.77 21.59
N VAL A 803 -29.38 20.31 22.57
CA VAL A 803 -30.15 19.04 22.50
C VAL A 803 -31.66 19.35 22.65
N VAL A 804 -32.45 18.92 21.66
CA VAL A 804 -33.91 18.91 21.75
C VAL A 804 -34.38 17.64 22.46
N PRO A 805 -35.01 17.70 23.61
CA PRO A 805 -35.54 16.53 24.28
C PRO A 805 -36.57 15.79 23.38
N GLN A 806 -36.41 14.48 23.25
CA GLN A 806 -37.33 13.65 22.45
C GLN A 806 -38.81 13.82 22.89
N THR A 807 -39.03 14.14 24.17
CA THR A 807 -40.36 14.40 24.74
C THR A 807 -40.98 15.70 24.22
N ALA A 808 -40.15 16.64 23.72
CA ALA A 808 -40.67 17.90 23.13
C ALA A 808 -41.09 17.73 21.67
N LEU A 809 -40.74 16.60 21.04
CA LEU A 809 -41.12 16.30 19.66
C LEU A 809 -42.50 15.71 19.54
N PRO A 810 -43.25 15.97 18.46
CA PRO A 810 -44.48 15.26 18.14
C PRO A 810 -44.24 13.74 18.13
N GLU A 811 -45.22 12.97 18.56
CA GLU A 811 -45.09 11.51 18.65
C GLU A 811 -44.72 10.88 17.30
N SER A 812 -45.20 11.44 16.17
CA SER A 812 -44.88 11.04 14.81
C SER A 812 -43.43 11.34 14.39
N TRP A 813 -42.68 12.13 15.16
CA TRP A 813 -41.29 12.53 14.90
C TRP A 813 -40.30 11.84 15.84
N ARG A 814 -40.78 11.26 16.94
CA ARG A 814 -39.92 10.51 17.87
C ARG A 814 -39.33 9.29 17.16
N GLY A 815 -38.03 9.16 17.26
CA GLY A 815 -37.29 8.07 16.59
C GLY A 815 -37.05 8.27 15.10
N ARG A 816 -37.41 9.43 14.50
CA ARG A 816 -36.95 9.78 13.14
C ARG A 816 -35.49 10.18 13.14
N THR A 817 -34.79 9.79 12.09
CA THR A 817 -33.35 10.07 11.90
C THR A 817 -33.06 11.41 11.22
N GLU A 818 -34.10 12.11 10.70
CA GLU A 818 -33.94 13.42 10.04
C GLU A 818 -34.73 14.50 10.82
N MET A 819 -34.02 15.56 11.19
CA MET A 819 -34.60 16.77 11.75
C MET A 819 -33.98 17.98 11.06
N THR A 820 -34.81 18.99 10.78
CA THR A 820 -34.36 20.28 10.25
C THR A 820 -34.29 21.28 11.39
N ASN A 821 -33.12 21.87 11.61
CA ASN A 821 -32.86 22.82 12.68
C ASN A 821 -32.51 24.16 12.09
N PHE A 822 -32.97 25.23 12.74
CA PHE A 822 -32.73 26.61 12.34
C PHE A 822 -31.80 27.25 13.36
N TYR A 823 -30.70 27.85 12.87
CA TYR A 823 -29.79 28.63 13.69
C TYR A 823 -29.76 30.06 13.20
N PRO A 824 -29.96 31.04 14.04
CA PRO A 824 -29.67 32.40 13.67
C PRO A 824 -28.15 32.61 13.58
N VAL A 825 -27.68 33.16 12.47
CA VAL A 825 -26.26 33.44 12.22
C VAL A 825 -25.95 34.86 12.61
N ALA A 826 -24.93 35.06 13.43
CA ALA A 826 -24.48 36.40 13.79
C ALA A 826 -24.07 37.20 12.55
N GLY A 827 -24.68 38.36 12.36
CA GLY A 827 -24.25 39.37 11.39
C GLY A 827 -25.16 39.66 10.23
N ALA A 828 -26.23 38.88 9.96
CA ALA A 828 -27.02 39.13 8.76
C ALA A 828 -28.52 38.73 8.83
N GLY A 829 -29.06 38.38 9.97
CA GLY A 829 -30.44 37.86 10.04
C GLY A 829 -30.65 36.58 9.24
N ALA A 830 -29.56 35.87 8.90
CA ALA A 830 -29.57 34.66 8.11
C ALA A 830 -29.75 33.45 9.01
N LEU A 831 -30.58 32.50 8.59
CA LEU A 831 -30.77 31.21 9.23
C LEU A 831 -30.09 30.15 8.44
N ASP A 832 -29.27 29.37 9.11
CA ASP A 832 -28.72 28.14 8.51
C ASP A 832 -29.63 26.96 8.87
N VAL A 833 -30.03 26.18 7.84
CA VAL A 833 -30.82 24.96 8.02
C VAL A 833 -29.86 23.78 8.01
N ILE A 834 -29.66 23.19 9.17
CA ILE A 834 -28.86 21.99 9.29
C ILE A 834 -29.81 20.77 9.32
N ARG A 835 -29.68 19.89 8.34
CA ARG A 835 -30.27 18.57 8.39
C ARG A 835 -29.36 17.63 9.17
N SER A 836 -29.87 17.08 10.27
CA SER A 836 -29.18 16.06 11.03
C SER A 836 -29.89 14.74 10.85
N GLU A 837 -29.12 13.68 10.58
CA GLU A 837 -29.64 12.29 10.57
C GLU A 837 -29.89 11.75 11.99
N ALA A 838 -29.55 12.51 13.02
CA ALA A 838 -29.79 12.13 14.41
C ALA A 838 -31.08 12.76 14.93
N ALA A 839 -31.88 11.98 15.65
CA ALA A 839 -33.09 12.45 16.33
C ALA A 839 -32.82 13.45 17.48
N ALA A 840 -31.59 13.79 17.72
CA ALA A 840 -31.14 14.79 18.67
C ALA A 840 -29.96 15.59 18.10
N PHE A 841 -29.98 16.87 18.24
CA PHE A 841 -28.85 17.76 18.02
C PHE A 841 -28.66 18.66 19.23
N GLY A 842 -27.48 19.19 19.44
CA GLY A 842 -27.15 19.97 20.62
C GLY A 842 -26.57 21.32 20.29
N GLY A 843 -26.93 22.30 21.07
CA GLY A 843 -26.36 23.64 21.03
C GLY A 843 -26.90 24.50 22.19
N VAL A 844 -26.13 25.50 22.58
CA VAL A 844 -26.55 26.54 23.55
C VAL A 844 -26.58 27.87 22.83
N ALA A 845 -27.73 28.53 22.85
CA ALA A 845 -27.87 29.87 22.34
C ALA A 845 -27.56 30.91 23.44
N GLU A 846 -26.69 31.85 23.15
CA GLU A 846 -26.34 32.96 24.06
C GLU A 846 -26.78 34.27 23.44
N VAL A 847 -27.59 35.03 24.18
CA VAL A 847 -28.03 36.36 23.78
C VAL A 847 -26.95 37.38 24.20
N THR A 848 -26.33 38.05 23.23
CA THR A 848 -25.26 39.02 23.51
C THR A 848 -25.74 40.46 23.62
N THR A 849 -26.87 40.77 23.02
CA THR A 849 -27.54 42.10 23.14
C THR A 849 -29.06 41.93 23.07
N GLY A 850 -29.78 42.80 23.77
CA GLY A 850 -31.22 42.79 23.71
C GLY A 850 -31.90 41.72 24.57
N GLU A 851 -33.16 41.43 24.26
CA GLU A 851 -33.97 40.38 24.86
C GLU A 851 -34.62 39.56 23.73
N LEU A 852 -34.39 38.26 23.68
CA LEU A 852 -34.82 37.37 22.60
C LEU A 852 -35.52 36.12 23.14
N THR A 853 -36.45 35.59 22.37
CA THR A 853 -37.04 34.27 22.60
C THR A 853 -36.69 33.35 21.44
N PHE A 854 -36.11 32.22 21.74
CA PHE A 854 -35.88 31.17 20.77
C PHE A 854 -37.06 30.19 20.79
N ALA A 855 -37.59 29.87 19.64
CA ALA A 855 -38.63 28.86 19.51
C ALA A 855 -38.29 27.85 18.44
N LEU A 856 -38.61 26.61 18.71
CA LEU A 856 -38.60 25.52 17.73
C LEU A 856 -40.05 25.26 17.32
N THR A 857 -40.35 25.37 16.02
CA THR A 857 -41.70 25.17 15.51
C THR A 857 -41.75 24.02 14.53
N ALA A 858 -42.85 23.25 14.51
CA ALA A 858 -43.13 22.27 13.49
C ALA A 858 -43.51 22.93 12.17
N GLU A 859 -43.50 22.15 11.06
CA GLU A 859 -43.92 22.63 9.73
C GLU A 859 -45.35 23.20 9.70
N ASP A 860 -46.23 22.76 10.61
CA ASP A 860 -47.59 23.25 10.77
C ASP A 860 -47.71 24.52 11.62
N GLY A 861 -46.58 25.12 11.97
CA GLY A 861 -46.48 26.37 12.76
C GLY A 861 -46.66 26.17 14.27
N ARG A 862 -46.84 24.93 14.76
CA ARG A 862 -46.98 24.63 16.18
C ARG A 862 -45.64 24.71 16.89
N GLU A 863 -45.58 25.49 17.98
CA GLU A 863 -44.37 25.59 18.81
C GLU A 863 -44.09 24.27 19.50
N LEU A 864 -42.88 23.76 19.32
CA LEU A 864 -42.41 22.51 19.93
C LEU A 864 -41.63 22.76 21.22
N TRP A 865 -40.93 23.90 21.26
CA TRP A 865 -40.14 24.35 22.40
C TRP A 865 -39.90 25.86 22.30
N SER A 866 -39.81 26.51 23.45
CA SER A 866 -39.47 27.94 23.54
C SER A 866 -38.56 28.18 24.74
N SER A 867 -37.57 29.04 24.55
CA SER A 867 -36.70 29.47 25.65
C SER A 867 -37.40 30.40 26.65
N GLY A 868 -38.52 30.97 26.27
CA GLY A 868 -39.02 32.16 26.90
C GLY A 868 -38.11 33.38 26.65
N PRO A 869 -38.47 34.60 27.15
CA PRO A 869 -37.67 35.79 26.98
C PRO A 869 -36.31 35.67 27.68
N LEU A 870 -35.22 35.85 26.93
CA LEU A 870 -33.84 35.85 27.42
C LEU A 870 -33.22 37.23 27.22
N LYS A 871 -32.54 37.74 28.25
CA LYS A 871 -31.79 39.02 28.19
C LYS A 871 -30.35 38.80 27.79
N ALA A 872 -29.67 39.89 27.40
CA ALA A 872 -28.25 39.85 27.07
C ALA A 872 -27.44 39.19 28.20
N GLY A 873 -26.58 38.23 27.83
CA GLY A 873 -25.81 37.39 28.75
C GLY A 873 -26.52 36.13 29.22
N ALA A 874 -27.81 35.94 28.90
CA ALA A 874 -28.51 34.71 29.23
C ALA A 874 -28.25 33.62 28.18
N ARG A 875 -28.35 32.35 28.62
CA ARG A 875 -28.20 31.15 27.77
C ARG A 875 -29.48 30.32 27.86
N ALA A 876 -29.85 29.74 26.74
CA ALA A 876 -30.94 28.77 26.68
C ALA A 876 -30.56 27.51 25.96
N SER A 877 -31.07 26.39 26.42
CA SER A 877 -30.90 25.06 25.81
C SER A 877 -32.24 24.33 26.00
N PRO A 878 -32.72 23.57 25.02
CA PRO A 878 -33.88 22.69 25.18
C PRO A 878 -33.72 21.60 26.24
N SER A 879 -32.54 21.39 26.76
CA SER A 879 -32.27 20.44 27.84
C SER A 879 -32.54 21.06 29.24
N THR A 880 -32.77 22.37 29.37
CA THR A 880 -33.22 23.08 30.58
C THR A 880 -34.70 23.44 30.49
#